data_d67625408be2b3acc694367206f5c27c
#
_entry.id   d67625408be2b3acc694367206f5c27c
#
_cell.length_a   1.000
_cell.length_b   1.000
_cell.length_c   1.000
_cell.angle_alpha   90.00
_cell.angle_beta   90.00
_cell.angle_gamma   90.00
#
_symmetry.space_group_name_H-M   'P 1'
#
loop_
_entity.id
_entity.type
_entity.pdbx_description
1 polymer ?
#
loop_
_entity_poly.entity_id
_entity_poly.type
_entity_poly.pdbx_seq_one_letter_code
_entity_poly.pdbx_strand_id
1 'polypeptide(L)'
;MSEDNNELKAPQEQQPVEYTDDNIRHLSDMEHVRTRPGMYIGRLGDGNLPEDGIYVLLKEVVDNSIDEFKMGAGARLEIDVEDHLRVSVRDYGRGIPQGKLVEAVSVLNTGGKYDSKAFKKSVGLNGVGVKAVNALSSHFEVKSFRDGKVRHLKFEKGILQSDVTEDTEDENGTFIFFEPDNTLFKNYSFHDDFVETMLRNYTYLNTGLTIMHNGRRILSRHGLKDLLTDNMTNEGLYEIVHMKGEDIEIAFTHTNQYGEEYYSFVNGQHTTQGGTHQSAFKEHIARTIKEFYGKYEYGDIRNGLVAAIALNVEEPVFESQTKIKLGSTTMSPNGGETINKYVGDFLKKEVDNYLHIHKDVAEILENKIKESERERKAMAGVTKLARERAKKANLHNRKLRDCRIHFSDAKNELKEASSIFITEGDSASGSITKSRDVNTQAVFSLRGKPLNCYGLTKKVVYENEEFNLLQAALDIEDGLDGLRYNKVIVATDADVDGMHIRLLIITFFLQFFPDLIKKGHVYVLQTPLFRVRNKRTKIKNKQAIADADAKLGPKEKKGDFITHYCYSDEERQQAIKALGPDPEITRFKGLGEISPEEFAHFIGPDMRLEQVTLHKTDQVQKLLEYYMGKNTMERQNFIIDNLVIEEDIPEEDSAPLD
;
A
#
# COMPACT_ATOMS: atom_id res chain seq x y z
N MET A 1 68.77 9.59 -0.91
CA MET A 1 68.37 10.55 -1.92
C MET A 1 67.75 9.77 -3.07
N SER A 2 66.51 9.67 -3.10
CA SER A 2 65.66 9.39 -4.27
C SER A 2 64.24 9.87 -3.90
N GLU A 3 63.86 10.95 -4.54
CA GLU A 3 62.61 11.66 -4.38
C GLU A 3 61.51 10.83 -5.09
N ASP A 4 60.57 10.34 -4.36
CA ASP A 4 59.32 9.79 -4.92
C ASP A 4 58.35 10.95 -5.22
N ASN A 5 58.24 11.28 -6.50
CA ASN A 5 57.23 12.21 -7.05
C ASN A 5 55.86 11.51 -7.02
N ASN A 6 55.04 11.87 -6.05
CA ASN A 6 53.63 11.51 -5.99
C ASN A 6 52.82 12.61 -6.75
N GLU A 7 52.67 12.46 -8.06
CA GLU A 7 51.77 13.31 -8.86
C GLU A 7 50.34 13.03 -8.48
N LEU A 8 49.75 13.90 -7.69
CA LEU A 8 48.30 14.04 -7.50
C LEU A 8 47.65 14.39 -8.86
N LYS A 9 46.99 13.43 -9.49
CA LYS A 9 46.10 13.70 -10.63
C LYS A 9 45.03 14.70 -10.20
N ALA A 10 45.04 15.87 -10.79
CA ALA A 10 44.01 16.89 -10.65
C ALA A 10 42.64 16.31 -11.08
N PRO A 11 41.51 16.75 -10.48
CA PRO A 11 40.19 16.40 -10.93
C PRO A 11 40.01 16.79 -12.40
N GLN A 12 39.55 15.88 -13.24
CA GLN A 12 39.16 16.20 -14.59
C GLN A 12 38.08 17.29 -14.53
N GLU A 13 38.40 18.49 -15.01
CA GLU A 13 37.43 19.54 -15.26
C GLU A 13 36.36 18.98 -16.22
N GLN A 14 35.13 18.84 -15.75
CA GLN A 14 33.99 18.63 -16.63
C GLN A 14 33.91 19.88 -17.53
N GLN A 15 34.15 19.69 -18.83
CA GLN A 15 33.90 20.73 -19.80
C GLN A 15 32.46 21.22 -19.65
N PRO A 16 32.22 22.54 -19.57
CA PRO A 16 30.86 23.06 -19.51
C PRO A 16 30.12 22.59 -20.76
N VAL A 17 28.96 21.94 -20.55
CA VAL A 17 28.07 21.55 -21.66
C VAL A 17 27.66 22.84 -22.36
N GLU A 18 28.09 23.03 -23.57
CA GLU A 18 27.75 24.22 -24.38
C GLU A 18 26.27 24.17 -24.69
N TYR A 19 25.49 25.12 -24.19
CA TYR A 19 24.06 25.24 -24.44
C TYR A 19 23.86 26.10 -25.68
N THR A 20 23.63 25.43 -26.81
CA THR A 20 23.47 26.06 -28.13
C THR A 20 22.05 25.90 -28.66
N ASP A 21 21.70 26.59 -29.74
CA ASP A 21 20.40 26.48 -30.41
C ASP A 21 20.08 25.04 -30.81
N ASP A 22 21.08 24.24 -31.14
CA ASP A 22 20.92 22.81 -31.47
C ASP A 22 20.44 21.92 -30.32
N ASN A 23 20.56 22.43 -29.10
CA ASN A 23 20.04 21.74 -27.90
C ASN A 23 18.54 21.98 -27.70
N ILE A 24 17.94 22.93 -28.43
CA ILE A 24 16.51 23.25 -28.37
C ILE A 24 15.79 22.51 -29.49
N ARG A 25 15.04 21.47 -29.15
CA ARG A 25 14.24 20.73 -30.14
C ARG A 25 12.77 20.61 -29.69
N HIS A 26 11.87 20.66 -30.65
CA HIS A 26 10.46 20.37 -30.45
C HIS A 26 10.23 18.86 -30.46
N LEU A 27 9.49 18.35 -29.48
CA LEU A 27 9.05 16.94 -29.43
C LEU A 27 7.61 16.86 -29.94
N SER A 28 7.29 15.81 -30.67
CA SER A 28 5.90 15.45 -30.95
C SER A 28 5.16 15.06 -29.68
N ASP A 29 3.83 15.10 -29.68
CA ASP A 29 3.00 14.75 -28.53
C ASP A 29 3.39 13.38 -27.92
N MET A 30 3.53 12.37 -28.76
CA MET A 30 3.87 11.02 -28.34
C MET A 30 5.30 10.91 -27.79
N GLU A 31 6.26 11.59 -28.43
CA GLU A 31 7.64 11.64 -27.93
C GLU A 31 7.75 12.37 -26.59
N HIS A 32 6.97 13.45 -26.40
CA HIS A 32 6.94 14.16 -25.12
C HIS A 32 6.41 13.27 -24.00
N VAL A 33 5.31 12.55 -24.22
CA VAL A 33 4.75 11.60 -23.24
C VAL A 33 5.78 10.54 -22.87
N ARG A 34 6.46 9.95 -23.85
CA ARG A 34 7.49 8.92 -23.63
C ARG A 34 8.74 9.46 -22.92
N THR A 35 9.11 10.72 -23.20
CA THR A 35 10.29 11.37 -22.58
C THR A 35 10.00 11.80 -21.13
N ARG A 36 8.78 12.16 -20.81
CA ARG A 36 8.35 12.68 -19.51
C ARG A 36 7.10 11.96 -18.96
N PRO A 37 7.10 10.62 -18.87
CA PRO A 37 5.91 9.85 -18.49
C PRO A 37 5.36 10.25 -17.11
N GLY A 38 6.23 10.63 -16.17
CA GLY A 38 5.83 11.05 -14.83
C GLY A 38 4.88 12.25 -14.78
N MET A 39 4.84 13.10 -15.82
CA MET A 39 3.89 14.21 -15.92
C MET A 39 2.46 13.73 -16.20
N TYR A 40 2.29 12.54 -16.78
CA TYR A 40 1.01 11.99 -17.24
C TYR A 40 0.47 10.89 -16.35
N ILE A 41 1.34 10.04 -15.82
CA ILE A 41 0.95 8.85 -15.06
C ILE A 41 1.59 8.78 -13.65
N GLY A 42 2.32 9.83 -13.25
CA GLY A 42 3.03 9.84 -11.97
C GLY A 42 4.22 8.86 -11.98
N ARG A 43 4.38 8.09 -10.92
CA ARG A 43 5.48 7.13 -10.78
C ARG A 43 5.33 5.99 -11.81
N LEU A 44 6.43 5.63 -12.51
CA LEU A 44 6.41 4.47 -13.41
C LEU A 44 6.15 3.18 -12.63
N GLY A 45 7.05 2.84 -11.70
CA GLY A 45 6.95 1.64 -10.87
C GLY A 45 7.06 0.32 -11.64
N ASP A 46 6.94 -0.78 -10.91
CA ASP A 46 6.95 -2.15 -11.43
C ASP A 46 5.63 -2.92 -11.18
N GLY A 47 4.63 -2.25 -10.64
CA GLY A 47 3.32 -2.80 -10.30
C GLY A 47 3.18 -3.29 -8.86
N ASN A 48 4.22 -3.20 -8.04
CA ASN A 48 4.15 -3.62 -6.64
C ASN A 48 3.40 -2.63 -5.73
N LEU A 49 3.05 -1.45 -6.23
CA LEU A 49 2.25 -0.47 -5.50
C LEU A 49 0.99 -0.10 -6.32
N PRO A 50 -0.16 0.10 -5.66
CA PRO A 50 -1.41 0.42 -6.35
C PRO A 50 -1.40 1.79 -7.06
N GLU A 51 -0.44 2.67 -6.75
CA GLU A 51 -0.23 3.98 -7.40
C GLU A 51 0.76 3.91 -8.58
N ASP A 52 1.31 2.75 -8.91
CA ASP A 52 2.25 2.62 -10.01
C ASP A 52 1.57 2.89 -11.37
N GLY A 53 2.35 3.44 -12.30
CA GLY A 53 1.85 3.96 -13.56
C GLY A 53 1.09 2.97 -14.41
N ILE A 54 1.37 1.65 -14.34
CA ILE A 54 0.62 0.63 -15.08
C ILE A 54 -0.86 0.62 -14.68
N TYR A 55 -1.17 0.83 -13.38
CA TYR A 55 -2.57 0.92 -12.92
C TYR A 55 -3.23 2.24 -13.35
N VAL A 56 -2.44 3.31 -13.49
CA VAL A 56 -2.94 4.58 -14.05
C VAL A 56 -3.31 4.39 -15.52
N LEU A 57 -2.51 3.63 -16.31
CA LEU A 57 -2.87 3.31 -17.69
C LEU A 57 -4.20 2.55 -17.78
N LEU A 58 -4.37 1.49 -16.98
CA LEU A 58 -5.63 0.74 -16.92
C LEU A 58 -6.79 1.65 -16.52
N LYS A 59 -6.62 2.49 -15.51
CA LYS A 59 -7.61 3.43 -15.01
C LYS A 59 -8.08 4.41 -16.08
N GLU A 60 -7.18 4.99 -16.86
CA GLU A 60 -7.51 5.95 -17.91
C GLU A 60 -8.36 5.32 -19.04
N VAL A 61 -8.18 4.02 -19.30
CA VAL A 61 -9.03 3.27 -20.24
C VAL A 61 -10.41 3.01 -19.63
N VAL A 62 -10.45 2.51 -18.40
CA VAL A 62 -11.71 2.19 -17.70
C VAL A 62 -12.55 3.45 -17.46
N ASP A 63 -11.93 4.57 -17.06
CA ASP A 63 -12.62 5.86 -16.85
C ASP A 63 -13.43 6.31 -18.08
N ASN A 64 -12.91 6.08 -19.30
CA ASN A 64 -13.64 6.41 -20.51
C ASN A 64 -14.90 5.54 -20.70
N SER A 65 -14.81 4.25 -20.36
CA SER A 65 -15.96 3.34 -20.39
C SER A 65 -16.99 3.67 -19.31
N ILE A 66 -16.54 4.09 -18.14
CA ILE A 66 -17.42 4.58 -17.05
C ILE A 66 -18.18 5.86 -17.46
N ASP A 67 -17.52 6.75 -18.20
CA ASP A 67 -18.20 7.95 -18.70
C ASP A 67 -19.33 7.61 -19.68
N GLU A 68 -19.17 6.58 -20.53
CA GLU A 68 -20.27 6.08 -21.38
C GLU A 68 -21.42 5.52 -20.54
N PHE A 69 -21.13 4.73 -19.50
CA PHE A 69 -22.16 4.25 -18.56
C PHE A 69 -22.93 5.40 -17.91
N LYS A 70 -22.23 6.44 -17.42
CA LYS A 70 -22.83 7.63 -16.80
C LYS A 70 -23.73 8.40 -17.78
N MET A 71 -23.43 8.32 -19.08
CA MET A 71 -24.26 8.87 -20.16
C MET A 71 -25.44 7.97 -20.52
N GLY A 72 -25.66 6.87 -19.81
CA GLY A 72 -26.76 5.94 -20.07
C GLY A 72 -26.50 4.99 -21.24
N ALA A 73 -25.26 4.89 -21.70
CA ALA A 73 -24.86 4.03 -22.81
C ALA A 73 -23.97 2.87 -22.31
N GLY A 74 -24.50 1.65 -22.39
CA GLY A 74 -23.81 0.44 -21.95
C GLY A 74 -23.82 0.24 -20.42
N ALA A 75 -24.12 -0.97 -19.99
CA ALA A 75 -24.13 -1.32 -18.57
C ALA A 75 -23.16 -2.47 -18.23
N ARG A 76 -22.35 -2.88 -19.22
CA ARG A 76 -21.38 -3.97 -19.09
C ARG A 76 -20.01 -3.54 -19.60
N LEU A 77 -18.99 -3.87 -18.83
CA LEU A 77 -17.58 -3.80 -19.21
C LEU A 77 -16.99 -5.19 -19.10
N GLU A 78 -16.09 -5.52 -20.02
CA GLU A 78 -15.27 -6.73 -19.98
C GLU A 78 -13.81 -6.28 -19.91
N ILE A 79 -13.10 -6.78 -18.91
CA ILE A 79 -11.72 -6.41 -18.62
C ILE A 79 -10.93 -7.68 -18.35
N ASP A 80 -9.96 -7.97 -19.21
CA ASP A 80 -9.09 -9.12 -19.04
C ASP A 80 -7.65 -8.66 -18.89
N VAL A 81 -6.95 -9.28 -17.94
CA VAL A 81 -5.51 -9.12 -17.73
C VAL A 81 -4.85 -10.45 -18.01
N GLU A 82 -4.12 -10.53 -19.14
CA GLU A 82 -3.46 -11.73 -19.60
C GLU A 82 -2.00 -11.76 -19.14
N ASP A 83 -1.55 -12.88 -18.60
CA ASP A 83 -0.18 -13.15 -18.16
C ASP A 83 0.36 -12.09 -17.17
N HIS A 84 -0.53 -11.35 -16.50
CA HIS A 84 -0.21 -10.17 -15.66
C HIS A 84 0.54 -9.04 -16.40
N LEU A 85 0.49 -9.01 -17.73
CA LEU A 85 1.26 -8.06 -18.56
C LEU A 85 0.41 -7.28 -19.56
N ARG A 86 -0.66 -7.86 -20.05
CA ARG A 86 -1.49 -7.32 -21.15
C ARG A 86 -2.90 -7.09 -20.69
N VAL A 87 -3.50 -6.02 -21.14
CA VAL A 87 -4.85 -5.64 -20.72
C VAL A 87 -5.74 -5.43 -21.93
N SER A 88 -6.94 -6.00 -21.88
CA SER A 88 -8.03 -5.65 -22.77
C SER A 88 -9.23 -5.10 -22.02
N VAL A 89 -9.88 -4.08 -22.59
CA VAL A 89 -11.09 -3.46 -22.05
C VAL A 89 -12.11 -3.32 -23.18
N ARG A 90 -13.30 -3.88 -23.00
CA ARG A 90 -14.42 -3.76 -23.92
C ARG A 90 -15.61 -3.12 -23.21
N ASP A 91 -16.07 -1.97 -23.70
CA ASP A 91 -17.35 -1.40 -23.33
C ASP A 91 -18.41 -1.62 -24.41
N TYR A 92 -19.65 -1.47 -24.04
CA TYR A 92 -20.84 -1.58 -24.91
C TYR A 92 -21.57 -0.24 -24.97
N GLY A 93 -20.78 0.85 -25.00
CA GLY A 93 -21.26 2.21 -25.15
C GLY A 93 -21.57 2.58 -26.59
N ARG A 94 -21.50 3.89 -26.89
CA ARG A 94 -21.82 4.41 -28.23
C ARG A 94 -20.71 4.20 -29.27
N GLY A 95 -19.51 3.85 -28.83
CA GLY A 95 -18.30 3.80 -29.65
C GLY A 95 -17.76 5.22 -29.98
N ILE A 96 -16.44 5.31 -30.13
CA ILE A 96 -15.77 6.56 -30.52
C ILE A 96 -16.14 6.92 -31.96
N PRO A 97 -16.46 8.19 -32.31
CA PRO A 97 -16.72 8.58 -33.70
C PRO A 97 -15.58 8.16 -34.61
N GLN A 98 -15.88 7.28 -35.59
CA GLN A 98 -14.84 6.62 -36.42
C GLN A 98 -14.00 7.61 -37.21
N GLY A 99 -14.58 8.69 -37.72
CA GLY A 99 -13.85 9.74 -38.45
C GLY A 99 -12.80 10.50 -37.64
N LYS A 100 -12.85 10.40 -36.31
CA LYS A 100 -11.94 11.07 -35.40
C LYS A 100 -11.17 10.10 -34.48
N LEU A 101 -11.20 8.79 -34.80
CA LEU A 101 -10.65 7.77 -33.93
C LEU A 101 -9.12 7.93 -33.76
N VAL A 102 -8.40 8.23 -34.86
CA VAL A 102 -6.94 8.41 -34.81
C VAL A 102 -6.60 9.59 -33.87
N GLU A 103 -7.20 10.77 -34.10
CA GLU A 103 -6.93 11.95 -33.28
C GLU A 103 -7.33 11.74 -31.82
N ALA A 104 -8.44 11.02 -31.59
CA ALA A 104 -8.95 10.72 -30.25
C ALA A 104 -7.97 9.91 -29.41
N VAL A 105 -7.10 9.08 -30.02
CA VAL A 105 -6.16 8.20 -29.30
C VAL A 105 -4.69 8.57 -29.49
N SER A 106 -4.35 9.56 -30.34
CA SER A 106 -2.96 9.89 -30.65
C SER A 106 -2.61 11.37 -30.58
N VAL A 107 -3.56 12.31 -30.51
CA VAL A 107 -3.30 13.74 -30.46
C VAL A 107 -3.70 14.30 -29.09
N LEU A 108 -2.74 14.89 -28.36
CA LEU A 108 -3.01 15.49 -27.05
C LEU A 108 -4.05 16.61 -27.16
N ASN A 109 -4.71 16.89 -26.08
CA ASN A 109 -5.74 17.94 -25.99
C ASN A 109 -6.88 17.77 -27.02
N THR A 110 -7.15 16.55 -27.45
CA THR A 110 -8.27 16.18 -28.33
C THR A 110 -9.29 15.35 -27.55
N GLY A 111 -10.55 15.75 -27.55
CA GLY A 111 -11.60 15.01 -26.85
C GLY A 111 -12.96 15.64 -27.08
N GLY A 112 -14.03 14.84 -26.96
CA GLY A 112 -15.42 15.30 -27.08
C GLY A 112 -15.99 15.86 -25.76
N LYS A 113 -15.18 16.00 -24.70
CA LYS A 113 -15.65 16.37 -23.37
C LYS A 113 -15.54 17.86 -23.06
N TYR A 114 -14.86 18.65 -23.90
CA TYR A 114 -14.60 20.09 -23.66
C TYR A 114 -15.85 20.97 -23.66
N ASP A 115 -16.80 20.72 -24.57
CA ASP A 115 -17.96 21.59 -24.79
C ASP A 115 -19.28 21.02 -24.26
N SER A 116 -19.30 19.84 -23.68
CA SER A 116 -20.50 19.15 -23.26
C SER A 116 -20.84 19.40 -21.79
N LYS A 117 -21.97 19.99 -21.50
CA LYS A 117 -22.49 20.12 -20.13
C LYS A 117 -22.63 18.75 -19.42
N ALA A 118 -22.80 17.67 -20.18
CA ALA A 118 -22.97 16.33 -19.68
C ALA A 118 -21.68 15.74 -19.06
N PHE A 119 -20.50 16.22 -19.46
CA PHE A 119 -19.21 15.74 -18.97
C PHE A 119 -18.56 16.65 -17.93
N LYS A 120 -19.21 17.73 -17.49
CA LYS A 120 -18.63 18.66 -16.51
C LYS A 120 -18.19 18.00 -15.18
N LYS A 121 -18.80 16.87 -14.83
CA LYS A 121 -18.49 16.05 -13.64
C LYS A 121 -17.66 14.80 -13.98
N SER A 122 -17.10 14.72 -15.19
CA SER A 122 -16.12 13.69 -15.57
C SER A 122 -14.73 14.05 -15.05
N VAL A 123 -13.84 13.07 -14.93
CA VAL A 123 -12.46 13.28 -14.50
C VAL A 123 -11.49 13.40 -15.68
N GLY A 124 -11.84 12.82 -16.82
CA GLY A 124 -11.01 12.80 -18.03
C GLY A 124 -11.10 14.07 -18.88
N LEU A 125 -11.13 15.26 -18.28
CA LEU A 125 -11.34 16.54 -18.99
C LEU A 125 -10.15 17.00 -19.83
N ASN A 126 -8.92 16.59 -19.46
CA ASN A 126 -7.70 17.10 -20.08
C ASN A 126 -7.40 16.47 -21.46
N GLY A 127 -8.14 15.46 -21.89
CA GLY A 127 -7.97 14.82 -23.20
C GLY A 127 -6.58 14.19 -23.42
N VAL A 128 -5.92 13.72 -22.34
CA VAL A 128 -4.56 13.18 -22.39
C VAL A 128 -4.48 11.68 -22.04
N GLY A 129 -5.42 11.13 -21.28
CA GLY A 129 -5.33 9.81 -20.68
C GLY A 129 -5.06 8.67 -21.66
N VAL A 130 -5.98 8.38 -22.58
CA VAL A 130 -5.80 7.29 -23.55
C VAL A 130 -4.59 7.50 -24.48
N LYS A 131 -4.17 8.76 -24.72
CA LYS A 131 -2.96 9.07 -25.49
C LYS A 131 -1.71 8.67 -24.73
N ALA A 132 -1.71 8.86 -23.41
CA ALA A 132 -0.63 8.36 -22.57
C ALA A 132 -0.56 6.83 -22.59
N VAL A 133 -1.70 6.15 -22.56
CA VAL A 133 -1.75 4.68 -22.71
C VAL A 133 -1.13 4.27 -24.04
N ASN A 134 -1.54 4.86 -25.15
CA ASN A 134 -1.00 4.57 -26.49
C ASN A 134 0.51 4.85 -26.55
N ALA A 135 0.96 6.03 -26.13
CA ALA A 135 2.37 6.41 -26.19
C ALA A 135 3.28 5.51 -25.32
N LEU A 136 2.79 5.06 -24.16
CA LEU A 136 3.57 4.30 -23.17
C LEU A 136 3.46 2.78 -23.34
N SER A 137 2.74 2.30 -24.37
CA SER A 137 2.59 0.89 -24.69
C SER A 137 3.51 0.48 -25.82
N SER A 138 4.09 -0.73 -25.71
CA SER A 138 4.79 -1.40 -26.82
C SER A 138 3.82 -1.76 -27.93
N HIS A 139 2.60 -2.15 -27.55
CA HIS A 139 1.50 -2.48 -28.46
C HIS A 139 0.20 -1.89 -27.94
N PHE A 140 -0.53 -1.19 -28.78
CA PHE A 140 -1.82 -0.59 -28.47
C PHE A 140 -2.78 -0.81 -29.63
N GLU A 141 -3.97 -1.35 -29.35
CA GLU A 141 -5.04 -1.49 -30.31
C GLU A 141 -6.31 -0.82 -29.84
N VAL A 142 -7.01 -0.19 -30.76
CA VAL A 142 -8.36 0.34 -30.50
C VAL A 142 -9.30 -0.10 -31.62
N LYS A 143 -10.47 -0.63 -31.24
CA LYS A 143 -11.58 -0.90 -32.16
C LYS A 143 -12.78 -0.07 -31.72
N SER A 144 -13.33 0.71 -32.63
CA SER A 144 -14.60 1.41 -32.42
C SER A 144 -15.69 0.75 -33.25
N PHE A 145 -16.65 0.16 -32.55
CA PHE A 145 -17.84 -0.47 -33.12
C PHE A 145 -18.99 0.55 -33.12
N ARG A 146 -19.40 0.97 -34.30
CA ARG A 146 -20.44 1.99 -34.42
C ARG A 146 -21.18 1.91 -35.74
N ASP A 147 -22.50 1.94 -35.68
CA ASP A 147 -23.39 2.01 -36.85
C ASP A 147 -23.14 0.87 -37.86
N GLY A 148 -22.92 -0.37 -37.36
CA GLY A 148 -22.69 -1.57 -38.18
C GLY A 148 -21.31 -1.66 -38.82
N LYS A 149 -20.36 -0.83 -38.36
CA LYS A 149 -18.96 -0.82 -38.80
C LYS A 149 -18.01 -0.87 -37.62
N VAL A 150 -16.85 -1.52 -37.83
CA VAL A 150 -15.71 -1.49 -36.91
C VAL A 150 -14.52 -0.83 -37.61
N ARG A 151 -13.96 0.20 -36.97
CA ARG A 151 -12.68 0.75 -37.37
C ARG A 151 -11.64 0.30 -36.36
N HIS A 152 -10.59 -0.39 -36.85
CA HIS A 152 -9.53 -0.99 -36.06
C HIS A 152 -8.21 -0.29 -36.34
N LEU A 153 -7.60 0.28 -35.32
CA LEU A 153 -6.28 0.91 -35.38
C LEU A 153 -5.31 0.11 -34.52
N LYS A 154 -4.08 -0.02 -35.01
CA LYS A 154 -2.94 -0.59 -34.25
C LYS A 154 -1.82 0.42 -34.18
N PHE A 155 -1.21 0.53 -33.02
CA PHE A 155 -0.09 1.41 -32.76
C PHE A 155 1.04 0.65 -32.06
N GLU A 156 2.26 1.07 -32.33
CA GLU A 156 3.46 0.68 -31.58
C GLU A 156 4.11 1.94 -31.03
N LYS A 157 4.20 2.06 -29.71
CA LYS A 157 4.83 3.20 -29.02
C LYS A 157 4.28 4.57 -29.48
N GLY A 158 2.97 4.63 -29.70
CA GLY A 158 2.27 5.82 -30.18
C GLY A 158 2.30 6.06 -31.69
N ILE A 159 2.96 5.19 -32.49
CA ILE A 159 3.09 5.30 -33.94
C ILE A 159 2.06 4.37 -34.60
N LEU A 160 1.19 4.95 -35.46
CA LEU A 160 0.16 4.18 -36.17
C LEU A 160 0.80 3.20 -37.14
N GLN A 161 0.42 1.92 -37.04
CA GLN A 161 0.88 0.82 -37.89
C GLN A 161 -0.19 0.34 -38.87
N SER A 162 -1.47 0.35 -38.46
CA SER A 162 -2.57 -0.17 -39.27
C SER A 162 -3.85 0.62 -38.99
N ASP A 163 -4.65 0.81 -40.04
CA ASP A 163 -5.98 1.46 -40.00
C ASP A 163 -6.90 0.75 -40.97
N VAL A 164 -7.84 -0.03 -40.44
CA VAL A 164 -8.75 -0.88 -41.24
C VAL A 164 -10.18 -0.58 -40.78
N THR A 165 -11.11 -0.50 -41.76
CA THR A 165 -12.54 -0.39 -41.48
C THR A 165 -13.29 -1.49 -42.18
N GLU A 166 -14.14 -2.19 -41.46
CA GLU A 166 -14.91 -3.34 -41.93
C GLU A 166 -16.36 -3.24 -41.45
N ASP A 167 -17.26 -3.95 -42.12
CA ASP A 167 -18.61 -4.12 -41.64
C ASP A 167 -18.65 -5.15 -40.50
N THR A 168 -19.53 -4.97 -39.51
CA THR A 168 -19.65 -5.86 -38.34
C THR A 168 -21.10 -5.97 -37.86
N GLU A 169 -21.42 -7.13 -37.27
CA GLU A 169 -22.67 -7.37 -36.55
C GLU A 169 -22.52 -7.18 -35.02
N ASP A 170 -21.30 -6.89 -34.58
CA ASP A 170 -21.03 -6.70 -33.16
C ASP A 170 -21.76 -5.46 -32.61
N GLU A 171 -22.12 -5.52 -31.33
CA GLU A 171 -22.73 -4.42 -30.60
C GLU A 171 -21.80 -3.18 -30.58
N ASN A 172 -22.41 -1.98 -30.65
CA ASN A 172 -21.67 -0.73 -30.53
C ASN A 172 -20.82 -0.70 -29.25
N GLY A 173 -19.74 0.08 -29.28
CA GLY A 173 -18.87 0.30 -28.14
C GLY A 173 -17.41 0.43 -28.53
N THR A 174 -16.52 0.39 -27.55
CA THR A 174 -15.08 0.51 -27.77
C THR A 174 -14.33 -0.68 -27.19
N PHE A 175 -13.36 -1.18 -27.92
CA PHE A 175 -12.40 -2.16 -27.42
C PHE A 175 -11.01 -1.53 -27.44
N ILE A 176 -10.29 -1.63 -26.34
CA ILE A 176 -8.90 -1.21 -26.23
C ILE A 176 -8.07 -2.40 -25.71
N PHE A 177 -6.97 -2.67 -26.37
CA PHE A 177 -5.94 -3.59 -25.90
C PHE A 177 -4.63 -2.81 -25.76
N PHE A 178 -3.87 -3.05 -24.70
CA PHE A 178 -2.56 -2.46 -24.54
C PHE A 178 -1.60 -3.35 -23.76
N GLU A 179 -0.32 -3.25 -24.12
CA GLU A 179 0.80 -3.86 -23.42
C GLU A 179 1.80 -2.75 -23.07
N PRO A 180 1.97 -2.40 -21.78
CA PRO A 180 2.94 -1.38 -21.36
C PRO A 180 4.35 -1.68 -21.88
N ASP A 181 5.08 -0.63 -22.30
CA ASP A 181 6.42 -0.80 -22.86
C ASP A 181 7.44 -1.19 -21.79
N ASN A 182 7.97 -2.40 -21.85
CA ASN A 182 8.94 -2.94 -20.89
C ASN A 182 10.29 -2.20 -20.88
N THR A 183 10.57 -1.35 -21.86
CA THR A 183 11.74 -0.46 -21.84
C THR A 183 11.57 0.71 -20.88
N LEU A 184 10.31 1.08 -20.57
CA LEU A 184 9.92 2.12 -19.62
C LEU A 184 9.53 1.50 -18.27
N PHE A 185 8.65 0.50 -18.29
CA PHE A 185 8.18 -0.22 -17.11
C PHE A 185 8.98 -1.51 -16.94
N LYS A 186 10.10 -1.43 -16.26
CA LYS A 186 11.01 -2.58 -16.10
C LYS A 186 10.42 -3.62 -15.16
N ASN A 187 10.34 -4.88 -15.63
CA ASN A 187 9.88 -6.02 -14.82
C ASN A 187 8.50 -5.82 -14.18
N TYR A 188 7.61 -5.08 -14.87
CA TYR A 188 6.28 -4.83 -14.34
C TYR A 188 5.39 -6.07 -14.36
N SER A 189 4.44 -6.10 -13.43
CA SER A 189 3.39 -7.12 -13.35
C SER A 189 2.14 -6.50 -12.74
N PHE A 190 0.97 -6.77 -13.36
CA PHE A 190 -0.30 -6.42 -12.76
C PHE A 190 -0.64 -7.42 -11.65
N HIS A 191 -0.90 -6.93 -10.44
CA HIS A 191 -1.38 -7.75 -9.33
C HIS A 191 -2.90 -7.78 -9.32
N ASP A 192 -3.48 -8.99 -9.33
CA ASP A 192 -4.93 -9.20 -9.40
C ASP A 192 -5.68 -8.48 -8.27
N ASP A 193 -5.14 -8.49 -7.05
CA ASP A 193 -5.75 -7.83 -5.89
C ASP A 193 -5.91 -6.32 -6.09
N PHE A 194 -4.94 -5.65 -6.70
CA PHE A 194 -5.01 -4.21 -6.96
C PHE A 194 -5.99 -3.91 -8.09
N VAL A 195 -5.97 -4.72 -9.15
CA VAL A 195 -6.93 -4.61 -10.25
C VAL A 195 -8.35 -4.86 -9.74
N GLU A 196 -8.60 -5.96 -9.03
CA GLU A 196 -9.92 -6.29 -8.49
C GLU A 196 -10.43 -5.20 -7.54
N THR A 197 -9.57 -4.68 -6.65
CA THR A 197 -9.92 -3.59 -5.74
C THR A 197 -10.35 -2.34 -6.49
N MET A 198 -9.61 -1.97 -7.54
CA MET A 198 -9.96 -0.82 -8.39
C MET A 198 -11.30 -1.04 -9.11
N LEU A 199 -11.52 -2.22 -9.69
CA LEU A 199 -12.75 -2.54 -10.42
C LEU A 199 -13.98 -2.59 -9.49
N ARG A 200 -13.83 -3.13 -8.27
CA ARG A 200 -14.89 -3.09 -7.25
C ARG A 200 -15.27 -1.65 -6.88
N ASN A 201 -14.29 -0.75 -6.73
CA ASN A 201 -14.56 0.65 -6.44
C ASN A 201 -15.43 1.29 -7.55
N TYR A 202 -15.18 0.98 -8.83
CA TYR A 202 -16.04 1.45 -9.91
C TYR A 202 -17.48 0.93 -9.80
N THR A 203 -17.69 -0.33 -9.40
CA THR A 203 -19.05 -0.88 -9.22
C THR A 203 -19.77 -0.28 -8.02
N TYR A 204 -19.06 0.03 -6.91
CA TYR A 204 -19.66 0.71 -5.76
C TYR A 204 -20.12 2.13 -6.10
N LEU A 205 -19.38 2.83 -6.95
CA LEU A 205 -19.70 4.22 -7.34
C LEU A 205 -20.70 4.31 -8.49
N ASN A 206 -20.94 3.20 -9.21
CA ASN A 206 -21.82 3.13 -10.37
C ASN A 206 -22.74 1.92 -10.23
N THR A 207 -23.77 2.05 -9.38
CA THR A 207 -24.74 0.98 -9.15
C THR A 207 -25.44 0.59 -10.44
N GLY A 208 -25.53 -0.72 -10.70
CA GLY A 208 -26.07 -1.28 -11.95
C GLY A 208 -25.06 -1.53 -13.05
N LEU A 209 -23.83 -1.02 -12.91
CA LEU A 209 -22.71 -1.40 -13.78
C LEU A 209 -22.25 -2.83 -13.47
N THR A 210 -22.14 -3.65 -14.49
CA THR A 210 -21.54 -4.99 -14.40
C THR A 210 -20.17 -4.98 -15.03
N ILE A 211 -19.15 -5.40 -14.29
CA ILE A 211 -17.79 -5.62 -14.79
C ILE A 211 -17.51 -7.12 -14.81
N MET A 212 -17.11 -7.63 -15.98
CA MET A 212 -16.57 -8.97 -16.14
C MET A 212 -15.04 -8.87 -16.10
N HIS A 213 -14.38 -9.46 -15.13
CA HIS A 213 -12.92 -9.45 -15.00
C HIS A 213 -12.40 -10.89 -15.02
N ASN A 214 -11.62 -11.23 -16.04
CA ASN A 214 -11.09 -12.59 -16.26
C ASN A 214 -12.21 -13.65 -16.12
N GLY A 215 -13.39 -13.39 -16.70
CA GLY A 215 -14.57 -14.25 -16.63
C GLY A 215 -15.35 -14.20 -15.30
N ARG A 216 -14.91 -13.45 -14.30
CA ARG A 216 -15.62 -13.26 -13.02
C ARG A 216 -16.49 -12.00 -13.06
N ARG A 217 -17.70 -12.12 -12.56
CA ARG A 217 -18.65 -11.00 -12.51
C ARG A 217 -18.47 -10.18 -11.23
N ILE A 218 -18.28 -8.87 -11.37
CA ILE A 218 -18.23 -7.88 -10.29
C ILE A 218 -19.43 -6.94 -10.45
N LEU A 219 -20.20 -6.75 -9.39
CA LEU A 219 -21.41 -5.92 -9.40
C LEU A 219 -21.70 -5.46 -7.97
N SER A 220 -22.07 -4.19 -7.79
CA SER A 220 -22.64 -3.68 -6.55
C SER A 220 -24.13 -3.28 -6.77
N ARG A 221 -24.95 -3.59 -5.78
CA ARG A 221 -26.38 -3.25 -5.77
C ARG A 221 -26.69 -2.04 -4.88
N HIS A 222 -25.89 -1.85 -3.82
CA HIS A 222 -26.17 -0.85 -2.78
C HIS A 222 -25.06 0.19 -2.63
N GLY A 223 -24.16 0.29 -3.63
CA GLY A 223 -23.17 1.37 -3.69
C GLY A 223 -22.20 1.42 -2.51
N LEU A 224 -22.10 2.58 -1.86
CA LEU A 224 -21.20 2.76 -0.73
C LEU A 224 -21.55 1.88 0.48
N LYS A 225 -22.77 1.38 0.62
CA LYS A 225 -23.14 0.39 1.65
C LYS A 225 -22.40 -0.92 1.41
N ASP A 226 -22.36 -1.41 0.16
CA ASP A 226 -21.62 -2.62 -0.21
C ASP A 226 -20.12 -2.41 -0.02
N LEU A 227 -19.60 -1.22 -0.36
CA LEU A 227 -18.19 -0.87 -0.15
C LEU A 227 -17.79 -1.04 1.32
N LEU A 228 -18.57 -0.49 2.25
CA LEU A 228 -18.26 -0.63 3.67
C LEU A 228 -18.40 -2.08 4.13
N THR A 229 -19.46 -2.79 3.69
CA THR A 229 -19.66 -4.20 4.04
C THR A 229 -18.49 -5.07 3.61
N ASP A 230 -17.94 -4.85 2.40
CA ASP A 230 -16.85 -5.64 1.85
C ASP A 230 -15.47 -5.28 2.44
N ASN A 231 -15.29 -4.05 2.95
CA ASN A 231 -14.00 -3.59 3.44
C ASN A 231 -13.88 -3.56 4.97
N MET A 232 -15.01 -3.58 5.70
CA MET A 232 -14.96 -3.60 7.16
C MET A 232 -14.40 -4.91 7.68
N THR A 233 -13.43 -4.81 8.59
CA THR A 233 -12.83 -5.95 9.28
C THR A 233 -13.59 -6.34 10.55
N ASN A 234 -14.44 -5.45 11.06
CA ASN A 234 -15.28 -5.66 12.25
C ASN A 234 -16.74 -5.40 11.96
N GLU A 235 -17.60 -6.05 12.71
CA GLU A 235 -19.04 -5.82 12.63
C GLU A 235 -19.39 -4.39 13.08
N GLY A 236 -20.31 -3.75 12.34
CA GLY A 236 -20.90 -2.48 12.73
C GLY A 236 -21.76 -2.64 13.98
N LEU A 237 -21.75 -1.66 14.87
CA LEU A 237 -22.61 -1.64 16.06
C LEU A 237 -24.09 -1.49 15.71
N TYR A 238 -24.38 -0.94 14.54
CA TYR A 238 -25.70 -0.78 13.95
C TYR A 238 -25.60 -0.92 12.43
N GLU A 239 -26.74 -1.09 11.76
CA GLU A 239 -26.76 -1.18 10.29
C GLU A 239 -26.07 0.05 9.66
N ILE A 240 -25.37 -0.19 8.55
CA ILE A 240 -24.71 0.88 7.81
C ILE A 240 -25.77 1.89 7.35
N VAL A 241 -25.66 3.10 7.86
CA VAL A 241 -26.46 4.25 7.43
C VAL A 241 -26.03 4.63 6.03
N HIS A 242 -26.97 4.70 5.07
CA HIS A 242 -26.68 5.01 3.69
C HIS A 242 -27.62 6.12 3.20
N MET A 243 -27.06 7.19 2.67
CA MET A 243 -27.77 8.39 2.24
C MET A 243 -27.26 8.87 0.89
N LYS A 244 -28.17 9.28 0.02
CA LYS A 244 -27.85 9.73 -1.33
C LYS A 244 -28.57 11.04 -1.64
N GLY A 245 -27.78 12.03 -2.08
CA GLY A 245 -28.25 13.30 -2.65
C GLY A 245 -27.97 13.38 -4.14
N GLU A 246 -28.11 14.56 -4.73
CA GLU A 246 -27.89 14.79 -6.16
C GLU A 246 -26.39 14.54 -6.54
N ASP A 247 -25.48 15.16 -5.80
CA ASP A 247 -24.03 15.09 -6.05
C ASP A 247 -23.24 14.48 -4.91
N ILE A 248 -23.89 13.89 -3.92
CA ILE A 248 -23.26 13.32 -2.74
C ILE A 248 -23.90 11.98 -2.39
N GLU A 249 -23.06 11.02 -2.06
CA GLU A 249 -23.48 9.76 -1.46
C GLU A 249 -22.58 9.50 -0.25
N ILE A 250 -23.16 9.10 0.87
CA ILE A 250 -22.45 8.76 2.09
C ILE A 250 -22.94 7.42 2.65
N ALA A 251 -22.02 6.70 3.26
CA ALA A 251 -22.35 5.54 4.09
C ALA A 251 -21.48 5.56 5.34
N PHE A 252 -22.03 5.19 6.52
CA PHE A 252 -21.24 5.12 7.73
C PHE A 252 -21.85 4.18 8.77
N THR A 253 -21.01 3.67 9.64
CA THR A 253 -21.38 2.98 10.88
C THR A 253 -20.27 3.19 11.92
N HIS A 254 -20.50 2.73 13.16
CA HIS A 254 -19.45 2.68 14.17
C HIS A 254 -19.11 1.22 14.49
N THR A 255 -17.87 1.00 14.87
CA THR A 255 -17.35 -0.29 15.32
C THR A 255 -16.75 -0.15 16.71
N ASN A 256 -16.34 -1.27 17.31
CA ASN A 256 -15.61 -1.26 18.57
C ASN A 256 -14.09 -1.02 18.41
N GLN A 257 -13.61 -0.79 17.19
CA GLN A 257 -12.21 -0.44 16.96
C GLN A 257 -11.90 0.97 17.45
N TYR A 258 -10.64 1.20 17.80
CA TYR A 258 -10.12 2.54 18.04
C TYR A 258 -9.78 3.22 16.71
N GLY A 259 -9.99 4.53 16.66
CA GLY A 259 -9.65 5.34 15.50
C GLY A 259 -10.82 5.59 14.57
N GLU A 260 -10.51 6.05 13.37
CA GLU A 260 -11.46 6.46 12.33
C GLU A 260 -11.01 5.86 11.00
N GLU A 261 -11.94 5.38 10.18
CA GLU A 261 -11.65 4.85 8.86
C GLU A 261 -12.49 5.54 7.80
N TYR A 262 -11.87 6.00 6.72
CA TYR A 262 -12.54 6.76 5.69
C TYR A 262 -12.18 6.28 4.29
N TYR A 263 -13.21 6.10 3.47
CA TYR A 263 -13.12 5.88 2.04
C TYR A 263 -13.69 7.10 1.34
N SER A 264 -12.89 7.80 0.54
CA SER A 264 -13.34 9.04 -0.10
C SER A 264 -13.14 9.03 -1.60
N PHE A 265 -14.14 9.56 -2.32
CA PHE A 265 -14.18 9.54 -3.78
C PHE A 265 -14.67 10.89 -4.32
N VAL A 266 -14.10 11.29 -5.46
CA VAL A 266 -14.55 12.48 -6.22
C VAL A 266 -14.68 12.10 -7.68
N ASN A 267 -15.87 12.30 -8.26
CA ASN A 267 -16.20 12.00 -9.65
C ASN A 267 -15.87 10.55 -10.08
N GLY A 268 -15.82 9.61 -9.13
CA GLY A 268 -15.45 8.22 -9.37
C GLY A 268 -13.98 7.91 -9.09
N GLN A 269 -13.17 8.89 -8.70
CA GLN A 269 -11.75 8.70 -8.37
C GLN A 269 -11.58 8.45 -6.87
N HIS A 270 -10.86 7.39 -6.51
CA HIS A 270 -10.51 7.11 -5.12
C HIS A 270 -9.44 8.08 -4.64
N THR A 271 -9.79 8.94 -3.69
CA THR A 271 -8.88 9.94 -3.11
C THR A 271 -8.24 9.35 -1.85
N THR A 272 -7.20 8.54 -2.03
CA THR A 272 -6.55 7.81 -0.92
C THR A 272 -5.95 8.72 0.15
N GLN A 273 -5.59 9.96 -0.23
CA GLN A 273 -5.12 11.00 0.69
C GLN A 273 -6.22 12.00 1.09
N GLY A 274 -7.49 11.69 0.75
CA GLY A 274 -8.63 12.53 1.10
C GLY A 274 -8.70 13.83 0.33
N GLY A 275 -8.85 14.93 1.04
CA GLY A 275 -8.99 16.29 0.50
C GLY A 275 -10.10 17.07 1.20
N THR A 276 -10.53 18.17 0.58
CA THR A 276 -11.51 19.11 1.14
C THR A 276 -12.83 18.46 1.49
N HIS A 277 -13.33 17.53 0.67
CA HIS A 277 -14.60 16.81 0.86
C HIS A 277 -14.55 15.87 2.07
N GLN A 278 -13.45 15.10 2.25
CA GLN A 278 -13.28 14.24 3.41
C GLN A 278 -13.13 15.06 4.68
N SER A 279 -12.38 16.16 4.64
CA SER A 279 -12.23 17.07 5.77
C SER A 279 -13.59 17.67 6.18
N ALA A 280 -14.40 18.10 5.21
CA ALA A 280 -15.76 18.59 5.43
C ALA A 280 -16.63 17.49 6.07
N PHE A 281 -16.58 16.27 5.55
CA PHE A 281 -17.32 15.13 6.12
C PHE A 281 -16.95 14.89 7.59
N LYS A 282 -15.63 14.78 7.90
CA LYS A 282 -15.11 14.58 9.27
C LYS A 282 -15.60 15.64 10.27
N GLU A 283 -15.60 16.88 9.82
CA GLU A 283 -16.03 18.00 10.66
C GLU A 283 -17.55 17.95 10.89
N HIS A 284 -18.32 17.85 9.81
CA HIS A 284 -19.77 18.04 9.89
C HIS A 284 -20.51 16.82 10.42
N ILE A 285 -20.04 15.58 10.21
CA ILE A 285 -20.65 14.39 10.84
C ILE A 285 -20.56 14.49 12.36
N ALA A 286 -19.40 14.87 12.88
CA ALA A 286 -19.22 15.04 14.32
C ALA A 286 -20.00 16.23 14.87
N ARG A 287 -20.09 17.33 14.13
CA ARG A 287 -20.87 18.51 14.49
C ARG A 287 -22.36 18.19 14.57
N THR A 288 -22.93 17.53 13.55
CA THR A 288 -24.35 17.18 13.50
C THR A 288 -24.72 16.23 14.64
N ILE A 289 -23.95 15.20 14.90
CA ILE A 289 -24.19 14.26 16.01
C ILE A 289 -24.05 14.98 17.37
N LYS A 290 -23.09 15.88 17.52
CA LYS A 290 -22.95 16.71 18.72
C LYS A 290 -24.16 17.61 18.92
N GLU A 291 -24.65 18.27 17.89
CA GLU A 291 -25.84 19.13 17.95
C GLU A 291 -27.08 18.30 18.33
N PHE A 292 -27.23 17.10 17.80
CA PHE A 292 -28.35 16.19 18.13
C PHE A 292 -28.42 15.82 19.61
N TYR A 293 -27.27 15.47 20.24
CA TYR A 293 -27.22 15.12 21.65
C TYR A 293 -26.98 16.32 22.58
N GLY A 294 -26.60 17.48 22.07
CA GLY A 294 -26.32 18.70 22.82
C GLY A 294 -25.01 18.70 23.64
N LYS A 295 -24.18 17.67 23.52
CA LYS A 295 -22.94 17.46 24.30
C LYS A 295 -21.95 16.58 23.53
N TYR A 296 -20.86 16.17 24.15
CA TYR A 296 -19.78 15.33 23.66
C TYR A 296 -18.67 16.06 22.86
N GLU A 297 -17.49 15.46 22.89
CA GLU A 297 -16.34 15.92 22.12
C GLU A 297 -16.32 15.25 20.74
N TYR A 298 -15.82 15.95 19.72
CA TYR A 298 -15.75 15.43 18.35
C TYR A 298 -14.94 14.13 18.25
N GLY A 299 -13.85 14.02 19.03
CA GLY A 299 -13.04 12.79 19.06
C GLY A 299 -13.80 11.58 19.60
N ASP A 300 -14.64 11.77 20.64
CA ASP A 300 -15.45 10.68 21.19
C ASP A 300 -16.54 10.22 20.20
N ILE A 301 -17.09 11.17 19.43
CA ILE A 301 -18.10 10.88 18.41
C ILE A 301 -17.49 10.09 17.23
N ARG A 302 -16.28 10.46 16.79
CA ARG A 302 -15.64 9.80 15.65
C ARG A 302 -14.90 8.52 16.00
N ASN A 303 -14.68 8.21 17.29
CA ASN A 303 -13.99 7.00 17.68
C ASN A 303 -14.77 5.75 17.29
N GLY A 304 -14.18 4.92 16.46
CA GLY A 304 -14.79 3.72 15.87
C GLY A 304 -15.60 3.99 14.59
N LEU A 305 -15.62 5.23 14.08
CA LEU A 305 -16.35 5.59 12.85
C LEU A 305 -15.68 4.96 11.63
N VAL A 306 -16.46 4.22 10.85
CA VAL A 306 -16.11 3.75 9.51
C VAL A 306 -17.07 4.40 8.53
N ALA A 307 -16.55 5.15 7.57
CA ALA A 307 -17.37 5.96 6.68
C ALA A 307 -16.84 6.02 5.25
N ALA A 308 -17.77 6.17 4.31
CA ALA A 308 -17.48 6.43 2.91
C ALA A 308 -18.21 7.69 2.44
N ILE A 309 -17.55 8.49 1.61
CA ILE A 309 -18.11 9.65 0.93
C ILE A 309 -17.76 9.64 -0.55
N ALA A 310 -18.72 9.80 -1.42
CA ALA A 310 -18.54 10.08 -2.83
C ALA A 310 -19.19 11.42 -3.17
N LEU A 311 -18.43 12.30 -3.82
CA LEU A 311 -18.86 13.64 -4.20
C LEU A 311 -18.64 13.87 -5.70
N ASN A 312 -19.60 14.48 -6.39
CA ASN A 312 -19.44 14.92 -7.77
C ASN A 312 -19.23 16.44 -7.79
N VAL A 313 -18.08 16.86 -8.28
CA VAL A 313 -17.64 18.26 -8.36
C VAL A 313 -17.47 18.66 -9.83
N GLU A 314 -17.88 19.86 -10.23
CA GLU A 314 -17.60 20.36 -11.57
C GLU A 314 -16.11 20.73 -11.69
N GLU A 315 -15.44 20.21 -12.72
CA GLU A 315 -14.04 20.49 -13.02
C GLU A 315 -13.11 20.42 -11.79
N PRO A 316 -13.02 19.25 -11.12
CA PRO A 316 -12.28 19.13 -9.88
C PRO A 316 -10.78 19.35 -10.10
N VAL A 317 -10.17 20.11 -9.21
CA VAL A 317 -8.71 20.31 -9.15
C VAL A 317 -8.13 19.38 -8.09
N PHE A 318 -7.18 18.55 -8.49
CA PHE A 318 -6.44 17.65 -7.60
C PHE A 318 -5.02 18.18 -7.37
N GLU A 319 -4.41 17.83 -6.24
CA GLU A 319 -3.04 18.25 -5.93
C GLU A 319 -1.96 17.59 -6.83
N SER A 320 -2.30 16.45 -7.46
CA SER A 320 -1.40 15.72 -8.38
C SER A 320 -2.18 15.07 -9.52
N GLN A 321 -1.46 14.70 -10.59
CA GLN A 321 -2.05 13.99 -11.73
C GLN A 321 -2.59 12.59 -11.36
N THR A 322 -2.07 11.97 -10.31
CA THR A 322 -2.59 10.70 -9.79
C THR A 322 -3.96 10.81 -9.13
N LYS A 323 -4.46 12.04 -8.92
CA LYS A 323 -5.82 12.38 -8.44
C LYS A 323 -6.15 11.79 -7.05
N ILE A 324 -5.13 11.60 -6.22
CA ILE A 324 -5.29 10.96 -4.89
C ILE A 324 -5.78 11.91 -3.79
N LYS A 325 -5.77 13.24 -4.05
CA LYS A 325 -6.21 14.26 -3.08
C LYS A 325 -6.93 15.41 -3.77
N LEU A 326 -8.15 15.72 -3.32
CA LEU A 326 -8.93 16.86 -3.84
C LEU A 326 -8.44 18.18 -3.25
N GLY A 327 -8.10 19.12 -4.13
CA GLY A 327 -7.72 20.51 -3.78
C GLY A 327 -8.86 21.53 -3.90
N SER A 328 -9.89 21.27 -4.75
CA SER A 328 -11.02 22.19 -4.92
C SER A 328 -11.68 22.54 -3.60
N THR A 329 -12.06 23.80 -3.41
CA THR A 329 -12.78 24.30 -2.23
C THR A 329 -14.26 24.58 -2.50
N THR A 330 -14.65 24.68 -3.78
CA THR A 330 -16.02 24.95 -4.26
C THR A 330 -16.54 23.82 -5.13
N MET A 331 -17.86 23.68 -5.21
CA MET A 331 -18.53 22.66 -6.05
C MET A 331 -18.41 22.95 -7.55
N SER A 332 -18.08 24.18 -7.92
CA SER A 332 -17.92 24.64 -9.31
C SER A 332 -16.73 25.60 -9.41
N PRO A 333 -15.97 25.61 -10.53
CA PRO A 333 -14.81 26.47 -10.74
C PRO A 333 -15.16 27.95 -10.79
N ASN A 334 -16.38 28.29 -11.20
CA ASN A 334 -16.86 29.67 -11.28
C ASN A 334 -17.29 30.27 -9.92
N GLY A 335 -16.99 29.63 -8.82
CA GLY A 335 -17.45 30.00 -7.50
C GLY A 335 -18.79 29.35 -7.16
N GLY A 336 -19.49 29.91 -6.17
CA GLY A 336 -20.74 29.35 -5.69
C GLY A 336 -20.62 28.69 -4.33
N GLU A 337 -21.35 27.59 -4.11
CA GLU A 337 -21.33 26.88 -2.83
C GLU A 337 -19.99 26.18 -2.55
N THR A 338 -19.46 26.36 -1.33
CA THR A 338 -18.24 25.66 -0.92
C THR A 338 -18.55 24.19 -0.64
N ILE A 339 -17.57 23.30 -0.90
CA ILE A 339 -17.66 21.87 -0.57
C ILE A 339 -17.98 21.67 0.92
N ASN A 340 -17.34 22.47 1.77
CA ASN A 340 -17.58 22.41 3.22
C ASN A 340 -19.05 22.69 3.57
N LYS A 341 -19.65 23.71 2.97
CA LYS A 341 -21.06 24.05 3.20
C LYS A 341 -22.00 23.01 2.62
N TYR A 342 -21.77 22.59 1.37
CA TYR A 342 -22.61 21.60 0.68
C TYR A 342 -22.69 20.27 1.45
N VAL A 343 -21.53 19.73 1.83
CA VAL A 343 -21.44 18.51 2.66
C VAL A 343 -22.06 18.73 4.03
N GLY A 344 -21.82 19.89 4.63
CA GLY A 344 -22.35 20.23 5.95
C GLY A 344 -23.87 20.32 5.98
N ASP A 345 -24.49 21.01 5.01
CA ASP A 345 -25.94 21.17 4.93
C ASP A 345 -26.63 19.82 4.65
N PHE A 346 -26.02 18.98 3.78
CA PHE A 346 -26.52 17.65 3.52
C PHE A 346 -26.49 16.77 4.79
N LEU A 347 -25.34 16.70 5.46
CA LEU A 347 -25.20 15.91 6.68
C LEU A 347 -26.12 16.39 7.80
N LYS A 348 -26.21 17.71 8.00
CA LYS A 348 -27.08 18.28 9.01
C LYS A 348 -28.54 17.90 8.80
N LYS A 349 -29.01 17.94 7.55
CA LYS A 349 -30.40 17.59 7.22
C LYS A 349 -30.63 16.08 7.34
N GLU A 350 -29.83 15.28 6.65
CA GLU A 350 -30.13 13.86 6.48
C GLU A 350 -29.79 13.03 7.73
N VAL A 351 -28.65 13.30 8.39
CA VAL A 351 -28.25 12.57 9.59
C VAL A 351 -29.12 12.93 10.79
N ASP A 352 -29.46 14.20 10.95
CA ASP A 352 -30.39 14.63 12.03
C ASP A 352 -31.77 13.97 11.87
N ASN A 353 -32.32 14.01 10.67
CA ASN A 353 -33.59 13.33 10.36
C ASN A 353 -33.50 11.82 10.63
N TYR A 354 -32.42 11.18 10.19
CA TYR A 354 -32.22 9.74 10.37
C TYR A 354 -32.23 9.35 11.84
N LEU A 355 -31.47 10.07 12.69
CA LEU A 355 -31.39 9.80 14.13
C LEU A 355 -32.72 10.02 14.85
N HIS A 356 -33.53 10.97 14.38
CA HIS A 356 -34.88 11.18 14.94
C HIS A 356 -35.85 10.02 14.59
N ILE A 357 -35.71 9.44 13.41
CA ILE A 357 -36.54 8.32 12.94
C ILE A 357 -36.07 6.99 13.56
N HIS A 358 -34.75 6.74 13.59
CA HIS A 358 -34.15 5.50 14.06
C HIS A 358 -33.60 5.67 15.49
N LYS A 359 -34.52 5.68 16.46
CA LYS A 359 -34.19 5.88 17.86
C LYS A 359 -33.31 4.78 18.46
N ASP A 360 -33.44 3.56 17.97
CA ASP A 360 -32.61 2.40 18.31
C ASP A 360 -31.14 2.64 17.92
N VAL A 361 -30.90 3.11 16.69
CA VAL A 361 -29.55 3.49 16.23
C VAL A 361 -29.00 4.66 17.04
N ALA A 362 -29.83 5.68 17.30
CA ALA A 362 -29.43 6.81 18.12
C ALA A 362 -29.01 6.40 19.55
N GLU A 363 -29.74 5.46 20.18
CA GLU A 363 -29.40 4.94 21.50
C GLU A 363 -28.06 4.16 21.49
N ILE A 364 -27.86 3.28 20.49
CA ILE A 364 -26.59 2.53 20.34
C ILE A 364 -25.42 3.50 20.14
N LEU A 365 -25.59 4.50 19.26
CA LEU A 365 -24.58 5.51 18.99
C LEU A 365 -24.25 6.32 20.24
N GLU A 366 -25.25 6.78 21.01
CA GLU A 366 -25.02 7.50 22.27
C GLU A 366 -24.25 6.67 23.27
N ASN A 367 -24.58 5.39 23.40
CA ASN A 367 -23.89 4.48 24.31
C ASN A 367 -22.41 4.31 23.91
N LYS A 368 -22.12 4.16 22.61
CA LYS A 368 -20.75 4.13 22.11
C LYS A 368 -19.98 5.41 22.40
N ILE A 369 -20.59 6.58 22.21
CA ILE A 369 -19.97 7.88 22.50
C ILE A 369 -19.71 8.01 24.01
N LYS A 370 -20.64 7.61 24.86
CA LYS A 370 -20.47 7.60 26.33
C LYS A 370 -19.33 6.69 26.77
N GLU A 371 -19.18 5.54 26.13
CA GLU A 371 -18.07 4.63 26.38
C GLU A 371 -16.74 5.28 26.01
N SER A 372 -16.64 5.85 24.79
CA SER A 372 -15.45 6.57 24.32
C SER A 372 -15.09 7.75 25.23
N GLU A 373 -16.08 8.51 25.71
CA GLU A 373 -15.88 9.60 26.67
C GLU A 373 -15.35 9.09 28.01
N ARG A 374 -15.90 7.98 28.54
CA ARG A 374 -15.44 7.36 29.79
C ARG A 374 -13.98 6.91 29.67
N GLU A 375 -13.66 6.24 28.57
CA GLU A 375 -12.29 5.78 28.27
C GLU A 375 -11.32 6.95 28.18
N ARG A 376 -11.66 8.00 27.42
CA ARG A 376 -10.85 9.21 27.31
C ARG A 376 -10.60 9.88 28.66
N LYS A 377 -11.64 10.04 29.48
CA LYS A 377 -11.53 10.63 30.82
C LYS A 377 -10.69 9.75 31.76
N ALA A 378 -10.87 8.43 31.72
CA ALA A 378 -10.07 7.50 32.49
C ALA A 378 -8.58 7.51 32.08
N MET A 379 -8.32 7.70 30.77
CA MET A 379 -6.96 7.75 30.25
C MET A 379 -6.22 9.06 30.50
N ALA A 380 -6.92 10.19 30.61
CA ALA A 380 -6.28 11.51 30.70
C ALA A 380 -5.25 11.63 31.83
N GLY A 381 -5.52 11.04 32.99
CA GLY A 381 -4.56 11.02 34.13
C GLY A 381 -3.41 10.03 33.90
N VAL A 382 -3.72 8.84 33.33
CA VAL A 382 -2.74 7.79 33.11
C VAL A 382 -1.79 8.19 31.98
N THR A 383 -2.33 8.75 30.88
CA THR A 383 -1.55 9.22 29.73
C THR A 383 -0.55 10.29 30.13
N LYS A 384 -0.95 11.26 30.96
CA LYS A 384 -0.03 12.32 31.47
C LYS A 384 1.15 11.70 32.20
N LEU A 385 0.89 10.80 33.15
CA LEU A 385 1.93 10.13 33.92
C LEU A 385 2.82 9.25 33.03
N ALA A 386 2.22 8.53 32.04
CA ALA A 386 2.96 7.71 31.11
C ALA A 386 3.85 8.54 30.18
N ARG A 387 3.36 9.67 29.67
CA ARG A 387 4.16 10.62 28.85
C ARG A 387 5.32 11.23 29.66
N GLU A 388 5.10 11.56 30.92
CA GLU A 388 6.18 12.02 31.78
C GLU A 388 7.23 10.95 32.04
N ARG A 389 6.81 9.68 32.23
CA ARG A 389 7.71 8.53 32.36
C ARG A 389 8.46 8.27 31.07
N ALA A 390 7.77 8.26 29.91
CA ALA A 390 8.38 8.07 28.60
C ALA A 390 9.38 9.20 28.26
N LYS A 391 9.06 10.47 28.55
CA LYS A 391 10.00 11.59 28.39
C LYS A 391 11.24 11.43 29.27
N LYS A 392 11.07 11.01 30.52
CA LYS A 392 12.21 10.72 31.41
C LYS A 392 13.00 9.51 30.95
N ALA A 393 12.33 8.47 30.41
CA ALA A 393 12.97 7.29 29.85
C ALA A 393 13.67 7.58 28.52
N ASN A 394 13.12 8.45 27.65
CA ASN A 394 13.76 8.85 26.38
C ASN A 394 15.09 9.60 26.59
N LEU A 395 15.24 10.35 27.65
CA LEU A 395 16.52 10.96 28.02
C LEU A 395 17.59 9.92 28.44
N HIS A 396 17.17 8.71 28.86
CA HIS A 396 18.05 7.61 29.33
C HIS A 396 17.60 6.24 28.76
N ASN A 397 16.91 6.20 27.61
CA ASN A 397 16.33 4.98 27.10
C ASN A 397 17.43 4.01 26.61
N ARG A 398 17.82 3.08 27.47
CA ARG A 398 18.76 2.00 27.11
C ARG A 398 18.20 1.03 26.07
N LYS A 399 16.87 1.06 25.83
CA LYS A 399 16.18 0.15 24.91
C LYS A 399 16.16 0.64 23.48
N LEU A 400 16.12 1.97 23.25
CA LEU A 400 16.14 2.56 21.92
C LEU A 400 17.56 2.97 21.54
N ARG A 401 18.07 2.40 20.47
CA ARG A 401 19.25 2.84 19.73
C ARG A 401 18.79 3.53 18.47
N ASP A 402 18.56 4.84 18.57
CA ASP A 402 17.94 5.64 17.53
C ASP A 402 18.83 5.82 16.29
N CYS A 403 18.23 6.17 15.15
CA CYS A 403 18.91 6.62 13.93
C CYS A 403 18.87 8.14 13.80
N ARG A 404 19.59 8.69 12.82
CA ARG A 404 19.71 10.12 12.61
C ARG A 404 18.59 10.70 11.75
N ILE A 405 18.07 9.91 10.83
CA ILE A 405 17.07 10.31 9.82
C ILE A 405 15.77 9.59 10.14
N HIS A 406 14.68 10.34 10.26
CA HIS A 406 13.36 9.82 10.54
C HIS A 406 12.41 10.00 9.36
N PHE A 407 11.37 9.19 9.30
CA PHE A 407 10.33 9.31 8.27
C PHE A 407 9.59 10.65 8.33
N SER A 408 9.43 11.20 9.54
CA SER A 408 8.88 12.55 9.78
C SER A 408 9.75 13.69 9.26
N ASP A 409 10.99 13.45 8.84
CA ASP A 409 11.91 14.47 8.31
C ASP A 409 11.57 14.82 6.85
N ALA A 410 10.54 15.61 6.63
CA ALA A 410 9.94 15.90 5.33
C ALA A 410 10.94 16.35 4.24
N LYS A 411 12.06 16.94 4.62
CA LYS A 411 13.08 17.50 3.68
C LYS A 411 14.22 16.52 3.35
N ASN A 412 14.27 15.35 3.99
CA ASN A 412 15.37 14.41 3.81
C ASN A 412 15.01 13.36 2.76
N GLU A 413 15.82 13.23 1.72
CA GLU A 413 15.62 12.26 0.63
C GLU A 413 15.69 10.79 1.11
N LEU A 414 16.43 10.52 2.20
CA LEU A 414 16.59 9.18 2.76
C LEU A 414 15.50 8.80 3.78
N LYS A 415 14.49 9.64 4.02
CA LYS A 415 13.43 9.38 5.00
C LYS A 415 12.70 8.05 4.75
N GLU A 416 12.48 7.69 3.48
CA GLU A 416 11.83 6.43 3.09
C GLU A 416 12.65 5.18 3.46
N ALA A 417 13.94 5.32 3.63
CA ALA A 417 14.83 4.25 4.08
C ALA A 417 14.82 4.06 5.60
N SER A 418 14.19 4.99 6.35
CA SER A 418 14.17 4.93 7.82
C SER A 418 13.45 3.67 8.32
N SER A 419 14.06 2.98 9.27
CA SER A 419 13.53 1.73 9.81
C SER A 419 13.88 1.56 11.28
N ILE A 420 13.03 0.80 12.00
CA ILE A 420 13.29 0.40 13.38
C ILE A 420 13.15 -1.13 13.50
N PHE A 421 14.15 -1.79 14.06
CA PHE A 421 14.12 -3.20 14.37
C PHE A 421 13.65 -3.42 15.81
N ILE A 422 12.54 -4.11 15.99
CA ILE A 422 12.03 -4.55 17.30
C ILE A 422 12.58 -5.95 17.55
N THR A 423 13.44 -6.08 18.57
CA THR A 423 14.19 -7.31 18.83
C THR A 423 13.81 -7.92 20.17
N GLU A 424 14.00 -9.24 20.29
CA GLU A 424 13.94 -9.97 21.54
C GLU A 424 15.28 -9.88 22.27
N GLY A 425 15.28 -9.16 23.41
CA GLY A 425 16.43 -9.11 24.30
C GLY A 425 17.66 -8.34 23.81
N ASP A 426 18.63 -8.23 24.70
CA ASP A 426 19.81 -7.39 24.48
C ASP A 426 20.85 -8.06 23.56
N SER A 427 20.85 -9.38 23.42
CA SER A 427 21.83 -10.11 22.58
C SER A 427 21.60 -9.83 21.09
N ALA A 428 20.39 -10.07 20.57
CA ALA A 428 20.01 -9.78 19.19
C ALA A 428 20.12 -8.27 18.89
N SER A 429 19.63 -7.43 19.83
CA SER A 429 19.76 -5.98 19.76
C SER A 429 21.21 -5.52 19.63
N GLY A 430 22.14 -6.17 20.37
CA GLY A 430 23.57 -5.85 20.34
C GLY A 430 24.21 -6.15 18.98
N SER A 431 23.88 -7.28 18.35
CA SER A 431 24.36 -7.66 17.03
C SER A 431 23.87 -6.69 15.95
N ILE A 432 22.58 -6.41 15.92
CA ILE A 432 22.00 -5.45 14.95
C ILE A 432 22.56 -4.03 15.19
N THR A 433 22.67 -3.58 16.43
CA THR A 433 23.21 -2.24 16.75
C THR A 433 24.64 -2.02 16.22
N LYS A 434 25.47 -3.06 16.23
CA LYS A 434 26.84 -2.99 15.72
C LYS A 434 26.93 -2.99 14.19
N SER A 435 25.93 -3.57 13.52
CA SER A 435 25.91 -3.80 12.07
C SER A 435 25.09 -2.80 11.29
N ARG A 436 24.17 -2.08 11.96
CA ARG A 436 23.17 -1.19 11.34
C ARG A 436 23.75 0.05 10.69
N ASP A 437 23.04 0.59 9.71
CA ASP A 437 23.27 1.97 9.27
C ASP A 437 22.73 2.94 10.33
N VAL A 438 23.63 3.67 10.98
CA VAL A 438 23.29 4.65 12.02
C VAL A 438 22.44 5.80 11.50
N ASN A 439 22.45 6.06 10.18
CA ASN A 439 21.68 7.16 9.62
C ASN A 439 20.19 6.80 9.50
N THR A 440 19.87 5.59 9.06
CA THR A 440 18.50 5.20 8.69
C THR A 440 17.90 4.06 9.51
N GLN A 441 18.72 3.34 10.32
CA GLN A 441 18.25 2.18 11.05
C GLN A 441 18.33 2.38 12.56
N ALA A 442 17.20 2.22 13.25
CA ALA A 442 17.08 2.22 14.70
C ALA A 442 16.85 0.80 15.24
N VAL A 443 17.11 0.58 16.52
CA VAL A 443 16.86 -0.71 17.20
C VAL A 443 16.14 -0.47 18.51
N PHE A 444 15.08 -1.22 18.76
CA PHE A 444 14.33 -1.24 20.03
C PHE A 444 14.38 -2.66 20.62
N SER A 445 14.90 -2.77 21.85
CA SER A 445 15.05 -4.05 22.55
C SER A 445 13.89 -4.27 23.53
N LEU A 446 13.13 -5.36 23.35
CA LEU A 446 12.11 -5.82 24.29
C LEU A 446 12.74 -6.61 25.44
N ARG A 447 12.13 -6.59 26.62
CA ARG A 447 12.49 -7.46 27.74
C ARG A 447 11.54 -8.64 27.85
N GLY A 448 11.93 -9.76 27.25
CA GLY A 448 11.14 -10.98 27.27
C GLY A 448 9.85 -10.89 26.47
N LYS A 449 8.90 -11.76 26.73
CA LYS A 449 7.60 -11.83 26.02
C LYS A 449 6.72 -10.64 26.40
N PRO A 450 6.27 -9.83 25.43
CA PRO A 450 5.35 -8.74 25.71
C PRO A 450 3.96 -9.26 26.14
N LEU A 451 3.17 -8.35 26.72
CA LEU A 451 1.82 -8.64 27.17
C LEU A 451 0.91 -9.02 25.98
N ASN A 452 0.07 -10.06 26.14
CA ASN A 452 -1.02 -10.30 25.21
C ASN A 452 -2.09 -9.22 25.37
N CYS A 453 -2.25 -8.38 24.38
CA CYS A 453 -3.16 -7.22 24.40
C CYS A 453 -4.57 -7.53 23.92
N TYR A 454 -4.84 -8.75 23.42
CA TYR A 454 -6.14 -9.08 22.85
C TYR A 454 -7.27 -8.89 23.88
N GLY A 455 -8.30 -8.14 23.50
CA GLY A 455 -9.45 -7.84 24.34
C GLY A 455 -9.17 -6.88 25.53
N LEU A 456 -7.98 -6.27 25.57
CA LEU A 456 -7.63 -5.28 26.57
C LEU A 456 -7.86 -3.86 26.06
N THR A 457 -8.08 -2.92 26.99
CA THR A 457 -8.27 -1.50 26.65
C THR A 457 -6.94 -0.79 26.42
N LYS A 458 -6.94 0.34 25.67
CA LYS A 458 -5.75 1.16 25.41
C LYS A 458 -5.05 1.66 26.69
N LYS A 459 -5.76 1.71 27.82
CA LYS A 459 -5.20 2.04 29.14
C LYS A 459 -4.03 1.11 29.50
N VAL A 460 -4.14 -0.19 29.16
CA VAL A 460 -3.11 -1.18 29.44
C VAL A 460 -1.79 -0.87 28.72
N VAL A 461 -1.84 -0.25 27.53
CA VAL A 461 -0.66 0.17 26.78
C VAL A 461 0.14 1.19 27.58
N TYR A 462 -0.53 2.16 28.19
CA TYR A 462 0.15 3.19 29.00
C TYR A 462 0.64 2.67 30.35
N GLU A 463 0.01 1.64 30.89
CA GLU A 463 0.42 0.99 32.13
C GLU A 463 1.57 0.01 31.92
N ASN A 464 1.66 -0.58 30.73
CA ASN A 464 2.74 -1.50 30.36
C ASN A 464 3.97 -0.72 29.87
N GLU A 465 5.09 -0.86 30.57
CA GLU A 465 6.32 -0.11 30.27
C GLU A 465 6.85 -0.37 28.86
N GLU A 466 6.84 -1.64 28.41
CA GLU A 466 7.37 -2.03 27.10
C GLU A 466 6.58 -1.37 25.97
N PHE A 467 5.25 -1.51 25.99
CA PHE A 467 4.39 -0.93 24.96
C PHE A 467 4.32 0.60 25.03
N ASN A 468 4.35 1.17 26.22
CA ASN A 468 4.41 2.62 26.37
C ASN A 468 5.69 3.21 25.79
N LEU A 469 6.84 2.56 26.01
CA LEU A 469 8.11 2.99 25.42
C LEU A 469 8.15 2.73 23.90
N LEU A 470 7.57 1.65 23.41
CA LEU A 470 7.51 1.34 21.99
C LEU A 470 6.66 2.35 21.23
N GLN A 471 5.44 2.64 21.70
CA GLN A 471 4.59 3.65 21.04
C GLN A 471 5.22 5.05 21.06
N ALA A 472 5.91 5.42 22.15
CA ALA A 472 6.63 6.67 22.24
C ALA A 472 7.86 6.71 21.30
N ALA A 473 8.56 5.58 21.11
CA ALA A 473 9.66 5.47 20.17
C ALA A 473 9.20 5.62 18.71
N LEU A 474 8.01 5.10 18.40
CA LEU A 474 7.40 5.19 17.06
C LEU A 474 6.71 6.55 16.81
N ASP A 475 6.34 7.28 17.87
CA ASP A 475 5.52 8.51 17.85
C ASP A 475 4.16 8.31 17.14
N ILE A 476 3.44 7.26 17.58
CA ILE A 476 2.14 6.86 17.03
C ILE A 476 0.98 7.07 18.01
N GLU A 477 1.20 7.78 19.10
CA GLU A 477 0.22 7.95 20.17
C GLU A 477 -1.02 8.73 19.70
N ASP A 478 -0.81 9.79 18.93
CA ASP A 478 -1.85 10.68 18.42
C ASP A 478 -2.19 10.44 16.94
N GLY A 479 -1.76 9.29 16.37
CA GLY A 479 -1.93 8.91 14.97
C GLY A 479 -0.60 8.70 14.25
N LEU A 480 -0.64 8.57 12.91
CA LEU A 480 0.56 8.27 12.12
C LEU A 480 1.27 9.51 11.55
N ASP A 481 0.73 10.71 11.75
CA ASP A 481 1.31 11.94 11.19
C ASP A 481 2.71 12.23 11.75
N GLY A 482 2.99 11.77 12.98
CA GLY A 482 4.29 11.84 13.64
C GLY A 482 5.20 10.62 13.45
N LEU A 483 4.78 9.63 12.67
CA LEU A 483 5.51 8.36 12.54
C LEU A 483 6.99 8.59 12.23
N ARG A 484 7.87 8.05 13.11
CA ARG A 484 9.31 8.31 13.03
C ARG A 484 10.05 7.39 12.06
N TYR A 485 9.52 6.20 11.79
CA TYR A 485 10.20 5.19 10.95
C TYR A 485 9.23 4.67 9.89
N ASN A 486 9.65 4.72 8.62
CA ASN A 486 8.85 4.21 7.51
C ASN A 486 8.62 2.69 7.61
N LYS A 487 9.62 1.96 8.12
CA LYS A 487 9.51 0.51 8.29
C LYS A 487 9.67 0.13 9.76
N VAL A 488 8.65 -0.51 10.31
CA VAL A 488 8.65 -1.10 11.65
C VAL A 488 8.86 -2.61 11.47
N ILE A 489 10.06 -3.07 11.78
CA ILE A 489 10.52 -4.43 11.43
C ILE A 489 10.59 -5.26 12.71
N VAL A 490 9.79 -6.32 12.78
CA VAL A 490 9.85 -7.30 13.86
C VAL A 490 10.97 -8.29 13.56
N ALA A 491 12.02 -8.27 14.38
CA ALA A 491 13.21 -9.11 14.26
C ALA A 491 13.33 -10.00 15.49
N THR A 492 12.72 -11.18 15.42
CA THR A 492 12.71 -12.19 16.49
C THR A 492 13.40 -13.47 16.01
N ASP A 493 13.79 -14.31 16.96
CA ASP A 493 14.37 -15.60 16.68
C ASP A 493 13.43 -16.47 15.83
N ALA A 494 13.99 -17.42 15.09
CA ALA A 494 13.22 -18.33 14.24
C ALA A 494 12.59 -19.51 15.02
N ASP A 495 12.73 -19.52 16.35
CA ASP A 495 12.18 -20.54 17.24
C ASP A 495 10.71 -20.25 17.64
N VAL A 496 10.16 -21.15 18.45
CA VAL A 496 8.74 -21.07 18.91
C VAL A 496 8.52 -19.83 19.77
N ASP A 497 9.50 -19.44 20.59
CA ASP A 497 9.39 -18.26 21.47
C ASP A 497 9.43 -16.96 20.64
N GLY A 498 10.32 -16.87 19.66
CA GLY A 498 10.38 -15.74 18.74
C GLY A 498 9.11 -15.61 17.89
N MET A 499 8.53 -16.74 17.42
CA MET A 499 7.23 -16.70 16.72
C MET A 499 6.10 -16.19 17.63
N HIS A 500 6.09 -16.59 18.91
CA HIS A 500 5.12 -16.11 19.87
C HIS A 500 5.27 -14.59 20.12
N ILE A 501 6.50 -14.10 20.32
CA ILE A 501 6.78 -12.67 20.50
C ILE A 501 6.31 -11.86 19.28
N ARG A 502 6.60 -12.38 18.07
CA ARG A 502 6.12 -11.79 16.80
C ARG A 502 4.61 -11.63 16.79
N LEU A 503 3.88 -12.70 17.14
CA LEU A 503 2.43 -12.69 17.19
C LEU A 503 1.88 -11.69 18.23
N LEU A 504 2.51 -11.59 19.39
CA LEU A 504 2.13 -10.62 20.44
C LEU A 504 2.32 -9.16 19.98
N ILE A 505 3.41 -8.86 19.27
CA ILE A 505 3.67 -7.53 18.71
C ILE A 505 2.66 -7.20 17.60
N ILE A 506 2.40 -8.14 16.69
CA ILE A 506 1.41 -7.95 15.63
C ILE A 506 0.01 -7.74 16.23
N THR A 507 -0.36 -8.51 17.27
CA THR A 507 -1.62 -8.34 17.99
C THR A 507 -1.73 -6.94 18.61
N PHE A 508 -0.65 -6.42 19.19
CA PHE A 508 -0.61 -5.06 19.70
C PHE A 508 -0.89 -4.02 18.62
N PHE A 509 -0.28 -4.14 17.45
CA PHE A 509 -0.52 -3.22 16.33
C PHE A 509 -1.93 -3.38 15.76
N LEU A 510 -2.42 -4.61 15.58
CA LEU A 510 -3.78 -4.87 15.10
C LEU A 510 -4.85 -4.30 16.04
N GLN A 511 -4.65 -4.42 17.35
CA GLN A 511 -5.62 -3.98 18.34
C GLN A 511 -5.67 -2.46 18.50
N PHE A 512 -4.52 -1.78 18.50
CA PHE A 512 -4.44 -0.36 18.89
C PHE A 512 -3.99 0.58 17.78
N PHE A 513 -3.30 0.07 16.76
CA PHE A 513 -2.71 0.84 15.67
C PHE A 513 -2.88 0.14 14.32
N PRO A 514 -4.11 -0.27 13.94
CA PRO A 514 -4.34 -1.03 12.70
C PRO A 514 -3.89 -0.27 11.45
N ASP A 515 -3.94 1.07 11.46
CA ASP A 515 -3.50 1.90 10.35
C ASP A 515 -2.01 1.75 10.04
N LEU A 516 -1.19 1.39 11.03
CA LEU A 516 0.24 1.13 10.81
C LEU A 516 0.44 -0.09 9.89
N ILE A 517 -0.42 -1.11 10.00
CA ILE A 517 -0.42 -2.28 9.13
C ILE A 517 -1.09 -1.96 7.79
N LYS A 518 -2.27 -1.34 7.81
CA LYS A 518 -3.03 -0.99 6.59
C LYS A 518 -2.25 -0.10 5.64
N LYS A 519 -1.42 0.82 6.18
CA LYS A 519 -0.53 1.69 5.38
C LYS A 519 0.82 1.05 5.03
N GLY A 520 1.01 -0.22 5.36
CA GLY A 520 2.16 -1.00 4.92
C GLY A 520 3.47 -0.72 5.65
N HIS A 521 3.42 -0.24 6.89
CA HIS A 521 4.63 0.10 7.66
C HIS A 521 5.19 -1.06 8.48
N VAL A 522 4.47 -2.18 8.65
CA VAL A 522 4.89 -3.29 9.52
C VAL A 522 5.47 -4.44 8.70
N TYR A 523 6.64 -4.90 9.09
CA TYR A 523 7.37 -5.98 8.43
C TYR A 523 7.90 -6.99 9.42
N VAL A 524 8.15 -8.21 8.93
CA VAL A 524 8.88 -9.26 9.63
C VAL A 524 10.21 -9.46 8.93
N LEU A 525 11.31 -9.44 9.68
CA LEU A 525 12.62 -9.76 9.15
C LEU A 525 12.76 -11.28 8.94
N GLN A 526 13.00 -11.69 7.72
CA GLN A 526 13.40 -13.07 7.45
C GLN A 526 14.90 -13.21 7.75
N THR A 527 15.23 -14.14 8.64
CA THR A 527 16.62 -14.45 9.00
C THR A 527 16.99 -15.83 8.45
N PRO A 528 18.25 -16.06 8.06
CA PRO A 528 18.65 -17.34 7.53
C PRO A 528 18.55 -18.44 8.60
N LEU A 529 18.10 -19.61 8.19
CA LEU A 529 18.03 -20.81 9.02
C LEU A 529 19.38 -21.56 9.02
N PHE A 530 20.10 -21.48 7.90
CA PHE A 530 21.35 -22.20 7.73
C PHE A 530 22.42 -21.31 7.10
N ARG A 531 23.67 -21.56 7.50
CA ARG A 531 24.88 -21.09 6.84
C ARG A 531 25.59 -22.29 6.24
N VAL A 532 25.76 -22.28 4.91
CA VAL A 532 26.51 -23.30 4.18
C VAL A 532 27.77 -22.63 3.63
N ARG A 533 28.95 -23.08 4.01
CA ARG A 533 30.21 -22.51 3.53
C ARG A 533 31.23 -23.56 3.14
N ASN A 534 32.08 -23.25 2.19
CA ASN A 534 33.20 -24.12 1.82
C ASN A 534 34.45 -23.30 1.45
N LYS A 535 35.63 -23.89 1.61
CA LYS A 535 36.87 -23.25 1.17
C LYS A 535 36.89 -23.09 -0.33
N ARG A 536 37.29 -21.94 -0.83
CA ARG A 536 37.37 -21.63 -2.29
C ARG A 536 38.17 -22.70 -3.04
N THR A 537 39.22 -23.24 -2.41
CA THR A 537 40.08 -24.29 -2.98
C THR A 537 39.39 -25.63 -3.18
N LYS A 538 38.30 -25.91 -2.46
CA LYS A 538 37.53 -27.16 -2.55
C LYS A 538 36.38 -27.05 -3.56
N ILE A 539 35.96 -25.84 -3.97
CA ILE A 539 34.81 -25.61 -4.85
C ILE A 539 35.25 -25.81 -6.30
N LYS A 540 34.67 -26.81 -6.95
CA LYS A 540 34.89 -27.10 -8.39
C LYS A 540 34.03 -26.26 -9.33
N ASN A 541 32.91 -25.71 -8.83
CA ASN A 541 31.98 -24.90 -9.62
C ASN A 541 32.53 -23.48 -9.78
N LYS A 542 33.11 -23.20 -10.98
CA LYS A 542 33.69 -21.90 -11.31
C LYS A 542 32.64 -20.78 -11.32
N GLN A 543 31.39 -21.12 -11.70
CA GLN A 543 30.30 -20.14 -11.71
C GLN A 543 29.94 -19.70 -10.29
N ALA A 544 29.82 -20.62 -9.34
CA ALA A 544 29.56 -20.28 -7.94
C ALA A 544 30.66 -19.38 -7.32
N ILE A 545 31.92 -19.56 -7.76
CA ILE A 545 33.00 -18.66 -7.36
C ILE A 545 32.86 -17.28 -7.97
N ALA A 546 32.53 -17.21 -9.27
CA ALA A 546 32.34 -15.94 -9.99
C ALA A 546 31.13 -15.15 -9.43
N ASP A 547 30.02 -15.83 -9.15
CA ASP A 547 28.82 -15.21 -8.56
C ASP A 547 29.06 -14.68 -7.15
N ALA A 548 29.86 -15.42 -6.35
CA ALA A 548 30.29 -14.93 -5.03
C ALA A 548 31.20 -13.72 -5.13
N ASP A 549 32.12 -13.71 -6.11
CA ASP A 549 33.04 -12.60 -6.34
C ASP A 549 32.29 -11.35 -6.87
N ALA A 550 31.25 -11.54 -7.67
CA ALA A 550 30.43 -10.44 -8.19
C ALA A 550 29.61 -9.73 -7.10
N LYS A 551 29.33 -10.42 -5.99
CA LYS A 551 28.62 -9.85 -4.84
C LYS A 551 29.52 -9.09 -3.87
N LEU A 552 30.85 -9.17 -4.02
CA LEU A 552 31.79 -8.43 -3.18
C LEU A 552 31.80 -6.96 -3.54
N GLY A 553 31.70 -6.10 -2.54
CA GLY A 553 31.83 -4.66 -2.71
C GLY A 553 33.26 -4.25 -3.15
N PRO A 554 33.41 -3.04 -3.74
CA PRO A 554 34.70 -2.58 -4.32
C PRO A 554 35.90 -2.54 -3.36
N LYS A 555 35.64 -2.63 -2.05
CA LYS A 555 36.67 -2.61 -0.98
C LYS A 555 36.77 -3.93 -0.22
N GLU A 556 35.96 -4.94 -0.51
CA GLU A 556 35.95 -6.21 0.18
C GLU A 556 37.03 -7.15 -0.39
N LYS A 557 37.83 -7.74 0.49
CA LYS A 557 38.82 -8.71 0.09
C LYS A 557 38.18 -10.09 -0.10
N LYS A 558 38.62 -10.82 -1.12
CA LYS A 558 38.24 -12.22 -1.33
C LYS A 558 38.65 -13.06 -0.12
N GLY A 559 37.68 -13.54 0.65
CA GLY A 559 37.91 -14.44 1.77
C GLY A 559 38.26 -15.85 1.32
N ASP A 560 38.81 -16.66 2.24
CA ASP A 560 39.18 -18.08 1.99
C ASP A 560 37.95 -18.97 1.80
N PHE A 561 36.78 -18.54 2.27
CA PHE A 561 35.51 -19.26 2.19
C PHE A 561 34.52 -18.56 1.28
N ILE A 562 33.66 -19.35 0.64
CA ILE A 562 32.43 -18.88 0.04
C ILE A 562 31.29 -19.34 0.95
N THR A 563 30.41 -18.38 1.32
CA THR A 563 29.31 -18.60 2.27
C THR A 563 28.01 -18.34 1.58
N HIS A 564 27.03 -19.25 1.72
CA HIS A 564 25.65 -19.08 1.34
C HIS A 564 24.78 -19.10 2.60
N TYR A 565 23.93 -18.12 2.73
CA TYR A 565 22.91 -18.07 3.76
C TYR A 565 21.59 -18.54 3.18
N CYS A 566 20.97 -19.53 3.82
CA CYS A 566 19.82 -20.23 3.31
C CYS A 566 18.63 -20.03 4.25
N TYR A 567 17.49 -19.68 3.69
CA TYR A 567 16.26 -19.34 4.40
C TYR A 567 15.24 -20.50 4.36
N SER A 568 15.53 -21.53 3.57
CA SER A 568 14.75 -22.77 3.51
C SER A 568 15.66 -23.99 3.34
N ASP A 569 15.08 -25.17 3.48
CA ASP A 569 15.80 -26.43 3.24
C ASP A 569 16.16 -26.60 1.75
N GLU A 570 15.31 -26.13 0.86
CA GLU A 570 15.57 -26.14 -0.58
C GLU A 570 16.78 -25.27 -0.94
N GLU A 571 16.87 -24.06 -0.37
CA GLU A 571 18.03 -23.18 -0.56
C GLU A 571 19.31 -23.84 0.02
N ARG A 572 19.20 -24.52 1.16
CA ARG A 572 20.30 -25.29 1.75
C ARG A 572 20.79 -26.38 0.79
N GLN A 573 19.90 -27.16 0.23
CA GLN A 573 20.21 -28.22 -0.73
C GLN A 573 20.91 -27.67 -1.99
N GLN A 574 20.40 -26.55 -2.50
CA GLN A 574 21.01 -25.87 -3.65
C GLN A 574 22.42 -25.35 -3.32
N ALA A 575 22.60 -24.76 -2.14
CA ALA A 575 23.88 -24.27 -1.67
C ALA A 575 24.91 -25.42 -1.52
N ILE A 576 24.52 -26.57 -0.98
CA ILE A 576 25.34 -27.76 -0.88
C ILE A 576 25.80 -28.21 -2.27
N LYS A 577 24.87 -28.29 -3.24
CA LYS A 577 25.22 -28.66 -4.63
C LYS A 577 26.18 -27.66 -5.28
N ALA A 578 26.00 -26.36 -5.02
CA ALA A 578 26.82 -25.29 -5.59
C ALA A 578 28.22 -25.25 -5.02
N LEU A 579 28.35 -25.45 -3.70
CA LEU A 579 29.64 -25.34 -3.00
C LEU A 579 30.48 -26.65 -3.01
N GLY A 580 29.91 -27.75 -3.51
CA GLY A 580 30.64 -29.02 -3.72
C GLY A 580 30.71 -29.90 -2.47
N PRO A 581 31.61 -30.95 -2.46
CA PRO A 581 31.61 -31.94 -1.40
C PRO A 581 32.05 -31.37 -0.06
N ASP A 582 31.46 -31.88 1.00
CA ASP A 582 31.74 -31.59 2.39
C ASP A 582 31.75 -30.10 2.77
N PRO A 583 30.67 -29.36 2.52
CA PRO A 583 30.55 -27.97 3.01
C PRO A 583 30.31 -28.00 4.52
N GLU A 584 30.80 -26.99 5.20
CA GLU A 584 30.45 -26.75 6.60
C GLU A 584 29.03 -26.19 6.66
N ILE A 585 28.14 -26.83 7.40
CA ILE A 585 26.75 -26.42 7.59
C ILE A 585 26.54 -26.03 9.04
N THR A 586 26.06 -24.82 9.28
CA THR A 586 25.68 -24.35 10.61
C THR A 586 24.16 -24.01 10.57
N ARG A 587 23.41 -24.54 11.53
CA ARG A 587 22.00 -24.14 11.74
C ARG A 587 21.96 -23.02 12.77
N PHE A 588 21.32 -21.91 12.45
CA PHE A 588 21.07 -20.82 13.38
C PHE A 588 19.77 -21.10 14.16
N LYS A 589 19.84 -21.06 15.48
CA LYS A 589 18.69 -21.22 16.37
C LYS A 589 18.13 -19.87 16.81
N GLY A 590 18.99 -18.85 16.94
CA GLY A 590 18.60 -17.52 17.33
C GLY A 590 19.48 -16.44 16.73
N LEU A 591 18.98 -15.19 16.73
CA LEU A 591 19.68 -14.02 16.19
C LEU A 591 20.98 -13.71 16.94
N GLY A 592 21.06 -14.10 18.22
CA GLY A 592 22.25 -13.93 19.04
C GLY A 592 23.45 -14.78 18.63
N GLU A 593 23.23 -15.84 17.81
CA GLU A 593 24.30 -16.72 17.30
C GLU A 593 24.95 -16.15 16.03
N ILE A 594 24.34 -15.14 15.41
CA ILE A 594 24.83 -14.48 14.20
C ILE A 594 25.79 -13.37 14.61
N SER A 595 27.03 -13.42 14.10
CA SER A 595 27.99 -12.35 14.36
C SER A 595 27.56 -11.01 13.77
N PRO A 596 27.98 -9.86 14.33
CA PRO A 596 27.65 -8.56 13.77
C PRO A 596 28.07 -8.38 12.30
N GLU A 597 29.18 -8.98 11.89
CA GLU A 597 29.68 -8.92 10.51
C GLU A 597 28.77 -9.69 9.55
N GLU A 598 28.25 -10.84 10.00
CA GLU A 598 27.25 -11.59 9.23
C GLU A 598 25.90 -10.88 9.20
N PHE A 599 25.50 -10.25 10.31
CA PHE A 599 24.24 -9.50 10.39
C PHE A 599 24.16 -8.35 9.39
N ALA A 600 25.28 -7.71 9.07
CA ALA A 600 25.34 -6.64 8.08
C ALA A 600 24.78 -7.07 6.71
N HIS A 601 24.92 -8.36 6.35
CA HIS A 601 24.36 -8.90 5.10
C HIS A 601 22.84 -9.05 5.13
N PHE A 602 22.21 -9.19 6.33
CA PHE A 602 20.77 -9.45 6.46
C PHE A 602 19.92 -8.21 6.68
N ILE A 603 20.55 -7.12 7.10
CA ILE A 603 19.89 -5.84 7.34
C ILE A 603 20.35 -4.74 6.38
N GLY A 604 21.14 -5.10 5.36
CA GLY A 604 21.60 -4.23 4.28
C GLY A 604 20.54 -3.99 3.21
N PRO A 605 20.95 -3.47 2.03
CA PRO A 605 20.04 -3.19 0.92
C PRO A 605 19.21 -4.41 0.44
N ASP A 606 19.77 -5.61 0.58
CA ASP A 606 19.16 -6.87 0.14
C ASP A 606 18.42 -7.60 1.27
N MET A 607 18.07 -6.90 2.37
CA MET A 607 17.34 -7.54 3.47
C MET A 607 15.99 -8.10 3.00
N ARG A 608 15.68 -9.31 3.43
CA ARG A 608 14.42 -9.98 3.12
C ARG A 608 13.39 -9.59 4.17
N LEU A 609 12.40 -8.83 3.73
CA LEU A 609 11.28 -8.38 4.55
C LEU A 609 9.98 -8.99 4.04
N GLU A 610 9.21 -9.54 4.96
CA GLU A 610 7.84 -9.97 4.73
C GLU A 610 6.90 -8.89 5.27
N GLN A 611 6.13 -8.25 4.41
CA GLN A 611 5.18 -7.23 4.83
C GLN A 611 3.99 -7.87 5.51
N VAL A 612 3.59 -7.35 6.66
CA VAL A 612 2.35 -7.74 7.31
C VAL A 612 1.18 -7.07 6.59
N THR A 613 0.37 -7.85 5.91
CA THR A 613 -0.79 -7.38 5.14
C THR A 613 -2.08 -7.85 5.76
N LEU A 614 -3.17 -7.11 5.52
CA LEU A 614 -4.52 -7.49 5.87
C LEU A 614 -5.31 -7.68 4.57
N HIS A 615 -5.68 -8.92 4.27
CA HIS A 615 -6.55 -9.20 3.14
C HIS A 615 -8.02 -9.01 3.53
N LYS A 616 -8.85 -8.58 2.59
CA LYS A 616 -10.30 -8.33 2.80
C LYS A 616 -11.08 -9.58 3.24
N THR A 617 -10.59 -10.77 2.89
CA THR A 617 -11.15 -12.06 3.28
C THR A 617 -10.74 -12.50 4.68
N ASP A 618 -9.78 -11.83 5.29
CA ASP A 618 -9.26 -12.21 6.59
C ASP A 618 -10.26 -11.87 7.68
N GLN A 619 -10.77 -12.88 8.32
CA GLN A 619 -11.60 -12.72 9.52
C GLN A 619 -10.69 -12.45 10.73
N VAL A 620 -9.99 -11.30 10.68
CA VAL A 620 -8.93 -10.91 11.63
C VAL A 620 -9.38 -11.05 13.08
N GLN A 621 -10.62 -10.62 13.37
CA GLN A 621 -11.17 -10.72 14.72
C GLN A 621 -11.31 -12.17 15.18
N LYS A 622 -11.80 -13.06 14.32
CA LYS A 622 -11.93 -14.50 14.65
C LYS A 622 -10.56 -15.17 14.78
N LEU A 623 -9.60 -14.79 13.93
CA LEU A 623 -8.22 -15.29 14.03
C LEU A 623 -7.56 -14.82 15.33
N LEU A 624 -7.72 -13.54 15.70
CA LEU A 624 -7.20 -13.02 16.95
C LEU A 624 -7.88 -13.68 18.15
N GLU A 625 -9.19 -13.86 18.11
CA GLU A 625 -9.92 -14.58 19.17
C GLU A 625 -9.44 -16.02 19.30
N TYR A 626 -9.26 -16.70 18.19
CA TYR A 626 -8.78 -18.07 18.16
C TYR A 626 -7.35 -18.20 18.70
N TYR A 627 -6.40 -17.40 18.20
CA TYR A 627 -4.99 -17.53 18.58
C TYR A 627 -4.63 -16.82 19.88
N MET A 628 -5.25 -15.68 20.18
CA MET A 628 -4.88 -14.80 21.30
C MET A 628 -5.94 -14.73 22.40
N GLY A 629 -7.16 -15.18 22.10
CA GLY A 629 -8.28 -15.22 23.07
C GLY A 629 -8.13 -16.30 24.14
N LYS A 630 -9.19 -16.46 24.95
CA LYS A 630 -9.23 -17.44 26.06
C LYS A 630 -9.60 -18.86 25.64
N ASN A 631 -9.77 -19.11 24.34
CA ASN A 631 -10.16 -20.40 23.77
C ASN A 631 -8.98 -21.39 23.74
N THR A 632 -8.69 -22.01 24.89
CA THR A 632 -7.57 -22.95 25.03
C THR A 632 -7.88 -24.35 24.50
N MET A 633 -9.14 -24.79 24.59
CA MET A 633 -9.51 -26.18 24.21
C MET A 633 -9.47 -26.41 22.70
N GLU A 634 -10.00 -25.48 21.88
CA GLU A 634 -9.97 -25.63 20.43
C GLU A 634 -8.52 -25.55 19.90
N ARG A 635 -7.69 -24.70 20.48
CA ARG A 635 -6.25 -24.65 20.14
C ARG A 635 -5.52 -25.92 20.52
N GLN A 636 -5.84 -26.50 21.67
CA GLN A 636 -5.26 -27.77 22.11
C GLN A 636 -5.66 -28.91 21.17
N ASN A 637 -6.92 -28.99 20.76
CA ASN A 637 -7.38 -29.95 19.77
C ASN A 637 -6.68 -29.76 18.43
N PHE A 638 -6.60 -28.51 17.94
CA PHE A 638 -5.89 -28.23 16.71
C PHE A 638 -4.41 -28.65 16.75
N ILE A 639 -3.72 -28.43 17.86
CA ILE A 639 -2.32 -28.85 18.03
C ILE A 639 -2.24 -30.39 17.99
N ILE A 640 -3.16 -31.08 18.67
CA ILE A 640 -3.20 -32.57 18.70
C ILE A 640 -3.47 -33.10 17.29
N ASP A 641 -4.44 -32.53 16.57
CA ASP A 641 -4.87 -32.98 15.25
C ASP A 641 -3.82 -32.72 14.14
N ASN A 642 -2.95 -31.73 14.35
CA ASN A 642 -1.91 -31.33 13.41
C ASN A 642 -0.49 -31.60 13.91
N LEU A 643 -0.35 -32.41 14.97
CA LEU A 643 0.95 -32.75 15.51
C LEU A 643 1.72 -33.63 14.51
N VAL A 644 2.73 -33.05 13.87
CA VAL A 644 3.70 -33.82 13.10
C VAL A 644 4.82 -34.23 14.05
N ILE A 645 4.93 -35.51 14.33
CA ILE A 645 6.05 -36.05 15.07
C ILE A 645 7.25 -36.00 14.11
N GLU A 646 8.23 -35.15 14.38
CA GLU A 646 9.52 -35.25 13.72
C GLU A 646 10.09 -36.61 14.08
N GLU A 647 10.18 -37.53 13.14
CA GLU A 647 10.96 -38.76 13.34
C GLU A 647 12.39 -38.32 13.60
N ASP A 648 12.91 -38.71 14.77
CA ASP A 648 14.32 -38.52 15.11
C ASP A 648 15.12 -39.09 13.94
N ILE A 649 15.77 -38.22 13.16
CA ILE A 649 16.78 -38.66 12.18
C ILE A 649 17.87 -39.36 13.04
N PRO A 650 18.12 -40.65 12.87
CA PRO A 650 19.16 -41.33 13.65
C PRO A 650 20.45 -40.55 13.44
N GLU A 651 21.09 -40.11 14.50
CA GLU A 651 22.48 -39.66 14.44
C GLU A 651 23.28 -40.84 13.82
N GLU A 652 23.67 -40.68 12.55
CA GLU A 652 24.60 -41.63 11.93
C GLU A 652 25.82 -41.68 12.80
N ASP A 653 26.05 -42.88 13.35
CA ASP A 653 27.16 -43.27 14.20
C ASP A 653 28.45 -42.57 13.75
N SER A 654 28.99 -41.75 14.62
CA SER A 654 30.39 -41.35 14.58
C SER A 654 31.21 -42.62 14.77
N ALA A 655 31.69 -43.20 13.68
CA ALA A 655 32.66 -44.28 13.73
C ALA A 655 33.90 -43.86 14.55
N PRO A 656 34.39 -44.65 15.47
CA PRO A 656 35.60 -44.32 16.21
C PRO A 656 36.78 -44.30 15.24
N LEU A 657 37.57 -43.24 15.36
CA LEU A 657 38.88 -43.15 14.75
C LEU A 657 39.82 -44.13 15.46
N ASP A 658 40.24 -45.19 14.75
CA ASP A 658 41.53 -45.86 14.98
C ASP A 658 42.61 -45.22 14.13
#